data_7c7075e8c8ca6ecb0dd3b46527aea8b3
#
_entry.id   7c7075e8c8ca6ecb0dd3b46527aea8b3
#
_cell.length_a   1.000
_cell.length_b   1.000
_cell.length_c   1.000
_cell.angle_alpha   90.00
_cell.angle_beta   90.00
_cell.angle_gamma   90.00
#
_symmetry.space_group_name_H-M   'P 1'
#
loop_
_entity.id
_entity.type
_entity.pdbx_description
1 polymer ?
#
loop_
_entity_poly.entity_id
_entity_poly.type
_entity_poly.pdbx_seq_one_letter_code
_entity_poly.pdbx_strand_id
1 'polypeptide(L)'
;MHILVVNDDGPPSNQSSPYIHSLVHTLQAAGHTVSVVLPHRQRSWIGKAHLVGATVKPTYFRPGTLHKDDGTIHNLPGDAGEDVDEWILVDSTPASCVQIGLYHYFQDRGPVDLVVSGPNYGRNTTAVFSLSSGTIGGAMEAAVCGVKAIALSYAFSSRDHDPVVIAEASRHSVRLIEHLQKNWGQDVDLYSINVPLEPGVSSNKVLYTDVLANRWSSGSCFEAIDAELSGEGPGLQEQHLRQQGELKAKDGDEQSRVTKSKYQHKHFKWAPKFTDVYKSVAESAPGNDGWAVKEGMTSVTPLKANFMHIPQYTGEIMLPTKIPRFYALVDYEDDYVQPLIVSALQKQLQGVPYETISDLSQLPDPSYPVLQYRVYEKSDFDHVMSHPQTSLVNSYIIRKALIRKHYLSSTISNWVTKHPDSILAKHFKPAVEFELDYAEFLDEALLEAYELRESFERNIEKGDSEKEWWILKPGMSDRGQGIRLFNSEESLQEIFEGWEEDSDDEEGETNDVETPDAGDSQDNDTGIITSQLRHFIAQPYIHPPLLLPSSSNRKFHLRVYVLAVGSLKVYVFKEMLALFAEKPYVNPGNDDGIEDLSRHLTNTCLQTSAGMNGSNSVRRFWSIDDDLPSLGSDWKEKVYEQICAVTGAVFEAAAKGMLVHFQTLPNAFEIFGVDFLVDGEGQAWLLELNAFPDFRQTGDELRDKVVGKLFEAVVDASIKPFFDIKRDINVASELGLRLVADLDLGRK
;
A
#
# COMPACT_ATOMS: atom_id res chain seq x y z
N MET A 1 31.95 32.49 -4.52
CA MET A 1 30.52 32.72 -4.24
C MET A 1 30.37 33.45 -2.93
N HIS A 2 29.33 34.29 -2.83
CA HIS A 2 28.89 34.85 -1.55
C HIS A 2 27.84 33.92 -0.94
N ILE A 3 28.17 33.31 0.19
CA ILE A 3 27.34 32.33 0.87
C ILE A 3 26.85 32.93 2.21
N LEU A 4 25.52 32.99 2.38
CA LEU A 4 24.93 33.30 3.67
C LEU A 4 24.70 32.01 4.44
N VAL A 5 25.30 31.88 5.63
CA VAL A 5 25.12 30.74 6.51
C VAL A 5 24.18 31.10 7.64
N VAL A 6 23.16 30.30 7.83
CA VAL A 6 22.21 30.36 8.97
C VAL A 6 22.10 28.96 9.60
N ASN A 7 21.52 28.84 10.79
CA ASN A 7 21.16 27.55 11.40
C ASN A 7 19.98 27.71 12.36
N ASP A 8 19.57 26.63 13.01
CA ASP A 8 18.59 26.65 14.10
C ASP A 8 19.19 26.28 15.47
N ASP A 9 20.48 25.94 15.50
CA ASP A 9 21.20 25.52 16.70
C ASP A 9 21.87 26.68 17.46
N GLY A 10 22.00 27.82 16.79
CA GLY A 10 22.66 29.01 17.38
C GLY A 10 24.15 29.08 17.15
N PRO A 11 24.87 29.94 17.93
CA PRO A 11 26.32 30.13 17.82
C PRO A 11 27.08 28.86 18.23
N PRO A 12 28.37 28.73 17.87
CA PRO A 12 29.20 27.58 18.22
C PRO A 12 29.12 27.21 19.70
N SER A 13 28.80 25.94 19.94
CA SER A 13 28.68 25.37 21.29
C SER A 13 28.85 23.86 21.22
N ASN A 14 29.61 23.26 22.11
CA ASN A 14 29.77 21.83 22.24
C ASN A 14 28.46 21.12 22.65
N GLN A 15 27.50 21.86 23.20
CA GLN A 15 26.21 21.32 23.65
C GLN A 15 25.14 21.36 22.58
N SER A 16 25.06 22.42 21.78
CA SER A 16 23.92 22.65 20.86
C SER A 16 24.32 22.90 19.40
N SER A 17 25.55 23.38 19.12
CA SER A 17 25.95 23.78 17.77
C SER A 17 27.43 23.47 17.48
N PRO A 18 27.85 22.19 17.54
CA PRO A 18 29.29 21.83 17.49
C PRO A 18 29.87 21.89 16.08
N TYR A 19 29.08 22.09 15.04
CA TYR A 19 29.51 21.90 13.64
C TYR A 19 29.67 23.18 12.84
N ILE A 20 28.96 24.26 13.22
CA ILE A 20 28.85 25.47 12.42
C ILE A 20 30.19 26.15 12.17
N HIS A 21 31.04 26.22 13.17
CA HIS A 21 32.37 26.86 13.04
C HIS A 21 33.26 26.11 12.03
N SER A 22 33.27 24.78 12.08
CA SER A 22 34.02 23.96 11.13
C SER A 22 33.51 24.12 9.68
N LEU A 23 32.20 24.22 9.45
CA LEU A 23 31.67 24.48 8.11
C LEU A 23 32.06 25.86 7.60
N VAL A 24 31.88 26.93 8.42
CA VAL A 24 32.22 28.30 8.03
C VAL A 24 33.70 28.40 7.68
N HIS A 25 34.57 27.90 8.55
CA HIS A 25 36.01 27.88 8.32
C HIS A 25 36.37 27.12 6.99
N THR A 26 35.71 26.00 6.74
CA THR A 26 35.99 25.21 5.53
C THR A 26 35.50 25.91 4.24
N LEU A 27 34.37 26.61 4.30
CA LEU A 27 33.87 27.43 3.20
C LEU A 27 34.80 28.60 2.88
N GLN A 28 35.29 29.29 3.92
CA GLN A 28 36.27 30.38 3.79
C GLN A 28 37.59 29.87 3.22
N ALA A 29 38.10 28.72 3.71
CA ALA A 29 39.30 28.08 3.20
C ALA A 29 39.17 27.63 1.71
N ALA A 30 37.96 27.35 1.24
CA ALA A 30 37.64 27.06 -0.16
C ALA A 30 37.56 28.34 -1.04
N GLY A 31 37.76 29.52 -0.48
CA GLY A 31 37.78 30.81 -1.19
C GLY A 31 36.40 31.43 -1.39
N HIS A 32 35.39 31.05 -0.59
CA HIS A 32 34.07 31.68 -0.61
C HIS A 32 34.03 32.89 0.35
N THR A 33 33.27 33.91 -0.05
CA THR A 33 32.86 34.98 0.85
C THR A 33 31.73 34.47 1.72
N VAL A 34 31.93 34.38 3.02
CA VAL A 34 30.95 33.80 3.96
C VAL A 34 30.41 34.88 4.87
N SER A 35 29.10 35.01 4.94
CA SER A 35 28.35 35.85 5.88
C SER A 35 27.51 34.96 6.77
N VAL A 36 27.44 35.28 8.06
CA VAL A 36 26.82 34.40 9.06
C VAL A 36 25.79 35.18 9.88
N VAL A 37 24.54 34.68 9.89
CA VAL A 37 23.46 35.16 10.75
C VAL A 37 22.78 33.98 11.44
N LEU A 38 22.84 33.95 12.76
CA LEU A 38 22.36 32.80 13.56
C LEU A 38 21.32 33.25 14.58
N PRO A 39 20.41 32.36 15.01
CA PRO A 39 19.58 32.63 16.17
C PRO A 39 20.47 32.71 17.44
N HIS A 40 20.08 33.56 18.37
CA HIS A 40 20.81 33.78 19.59
C HIS A 40 20.94 32.53 20.51
N ARG A 41 20.00 31.60 20.33
CA ARG A 41 19.92 30.31 21.05
C ARG A 41 19.24 29.28 20.16
N GLN A 42 19.35 28.03 20.53
CA GLN A 42 18.73 26.92 19.83
C GLN A 42 17.22 27.11 19.61
N ARG A 43 16.77 26.87 18.40
CA ARG A 43 15.37 26.99 17.89
C ARG A 43 14.91 25.71 17.18
N SER A 44 15.38 24.54 17.64
CA SER A 44 14.98 23.26 17.07
C SER A 44 13.45 23.08 17.08
N TRP A 45 12.92 22.34 16.10
CA TRP A 45 11.50 22.03 15.94
C TRP A 45 10.58 23.24 15.65
N ILE A 46 11.13 24.39 15.25
CA ILE A 46 10.31 25.58 14.98
C ILE A 46 9.71 25.60 13.56
N GLY A 47 10.23 24.77 12.64
CA GLY A 47 9.86 24.82 11.24
C GLY A 47 10.18 26.16 10.58
N LYS A 48 9.42 26.51 9.52
CA LYS A 48 9.48 27.83 8.86
C LYS A 48 8.51 28.78 9.58
N ALA A 49 9.02 29.68 10.40
CA ALA A 49 8.20 30.59 11.20
C ALA A 49 8.87 31.95 11.42
N HIS A 50 8.06 32.98 11.66
CA HIS A 50 8.48 34.28 12.14
C HIS A 50 7.77 34.61 13.45
N LEU A 51 8.47 35.27 14.39
CA LEU A 51 7.89 35.73 15.66
C LEU A 51 7.29 37.11 15.44
N VAL A 52 6.00 37.17 15.12
CA VAL A 52 5.28 38.41 14.86
C VAL A 52 5.08 39.22 16.15
N GLY A 53 5.29 40.54 16.08
CA GLY A 53 5.11 41.46 17.20
C GLY A 53 6.33 41.61 18.13
N ALA A 54 7.37 40.84 17.92
CA ALA A 54 8.63 40.98 18.68
C ALA A 54 9.60 41.93 17.97
N THR A 55 10.20 42.86 18.71
CA THR A 55 11.34 43.67 18.25
C THR A 55 12.59 42.82 18.34
N VAL A 56 13.24 42.58 17.20
CA VAL A 56 14.46 41.79 17.13
C VAL A 56 15.69 42.69 17.34
N LYS A 57 16.55 42.38 18.32
CA LYS A 57 17.77 43.12 18.59
C LYS A 57 18.97 42.23 18.28
N PRO A 58 19.82 42.57 17.30
CA PRO A 58 21.00 41.80 16.99
C PRO A 58 22.06 41.98 18.07
N THR A 59 22.90 40.93 18.23
CA THR A 59 24.21 40.97 18.93
C THR A 59 25.26 40.39 18.00
N TYR A 60 26.52 40.54 18.35
CA TYR A 60 27.64 40.23 17.47
C TYR A 60 28.50 39.17 18.14
N PHE A 61 28.77 38.10 17.43
CA PHE A 61 29.56 36.98 17.92
C PHE A 61 30.89 36.92 17.19
N ARG A 62 31.97 36.88 17.99
CA ARG A 62 33.32 36.67 17.49
C ARG A 62 33.71 35.22 17.78
N PRO A 63 33.89 34.38 16.73
CA PRO A 63 34.30 33.00 16.92
C PRO A 63 35.68 32.93 17.57
N GLY A 64 35.85 32.00 18.49
CA GLY A 64 37.12 31.73 19.12
C GLY A 64 37.94 30.66 18.39
N THR A 65 38.52 29.77 19.16
CA THR A 65 39.30 28.65 18.61
C THR A 65 38.39 27.60 18.02
N LEU A 66 38.72 27.09 16.82
CA LEU A 66 37.98 26.03 16.17
C LEU A 66 37.77 24.81 17.07
N HIS A 67 36.54 24.32 17.19
CA HIS A 67 36.10 23.23 18.07
C HIS A 67 36.17 23.53 19.59
N LYS A 68 36.19 24.81 19.97
CA LYS A 68 36.12 25.23 21.40
C LYS A 68 34.97 26.20 21.63
N ASP A 69 34.49 26.24 22.88
CA ASP A 69 33.42 27.17 23.33
C ASP A 69 34.03 28.45 23.92
N ASP A 70 35.01 29.06 23.25
CA ASP A 70 35.73 30.24 23.69
C ASP A 70 35.40 31.50 22.85
N GLY A 71 34.35 31.44 22.02
CA GLY A 71 33.82 32.62 21.31
C GLY A 71 33.13 33.62 22.27
N THR A 72 33.04 34.87 21.84
CA THR A 72 32.51 35.97 22.66
C THR A 72 31.34 36.69 22.01
N ILE A 73 30.35 37.11 22.81
CA ILE A 73 29.16 37.85 22.34
C ILE A 73 29.30 39.32 22.76
N HIS A 74 29.04 40.23 21.83
CA HIS A 74 29.13 41.67 22.00
C HIS A 74 27.80 42.34 21.64
N ASN A 75 27.46 43.42 22.37
CA ASN A 75 26.23 44.19 22.12
C ASN A 75 26.37 45.19 20.97
N LEU A 76 27.61 45.55 20.59
CA LEU A 76 27.91 46.47 19.50
C LEU A 76 28.84 45.80 18.51
N PRO A 77 28.77 46.16 17.20
CA PRO A 77 29.69 45.67 16.22
C PRO A 77 31.13 46.14 16.50
N GLY A 78 32.10 45.43 15.93
CA GLY A 78 33.50 45.83 15.95
C GLY A 78 33.75 47.10 15.13
N ASP A 79 34.88 47.76 15.38
CA ASP A 79 35.27 48.97 14.68
C ASP A 79 35.56 48.68 13.18
N ALA A 80 35.15 49.60 12.28
CA ALA A 80 35.40 49.50 10.88
C ALA A 80 36.92 49.58 10.59
N GLY A 81 37.61 48.49 10.50
CA GLY A 81 39.06 48.40 10.29
C GLY A 81 39.73 47.28 11.11
N GLU A 82 39.02 46.67 12.04
CA GLU A 82 39.44 45.42 12.67
C GLU A 82 39.21 44.27 11.67
N ASP A 83 40.23 43.53 11.32
CA ASP A 83 40.17 42.30 10.53
C ASP A 83 39.76 41.12 11.45
N VAL A 84 38.53 41.20 11.99
CA VAL A 84 37.99 40.21 12.93
C VAL A 84 36.77 39.58 12.30
N ASP A 85 36.73 38.25 12.26
CA ASP A 85 35.54 37.52 11.83
C ASP A 85 34.42 37.76 12.85
N GLU A 86 33.31 38.33 12.40
CA GLU A 86 32.18 38.71 13.24
C GLU A 86 30.86 38.21 12.61
N TRP A 87 30.08 37.50 13.43
CA TRP A 87 28.81 36.92 13.05
C TRP A 87 27.64 37.64 13.72
N ILE A 88 26.49 37.68 13.06
CA ILE A 88 25.31 38.35 13.62
C ILE A 88 24.45 37.33 14.33
N LEU A 89 24.08 37.60 15.59
CA LEU A 89 23.12 36.80 16.34
C LEU A 89 21.78 37.53 16.45
N VAL A 90 20.69 36.82 16.23
CA VAL A 90 19.33 37.37 16.21
C VAL A 90 18.43 36.59 17.17
N ASP A 91 17.77 37.27 18.12
CA ASP A 91 16.81 36.58 19.00
C ASP A 91 15.49 36.30 18.28
N SER A 92 15.56 35.50 17.22
CA SER A 92 14.44 35.12 16.42
C SER A 92 14.62 33.71 15.82
N THR A 93 13.97 33.43 14.72
CA THR A 93 13.95 32.11 14.04
C THR A 93 14.99 32.04 12.92
N PRO A 94 15.36 30.84 12.43
CA PRO A 94 16.21 30.70 11.25
C PRO A 94 15.68 31.44 10.00
N ALA A 95 14.37 31.43 9.78
CA ALA A 95 13.72 32.18 8.70
C ALA A 95 13.94 33.70 8.85
N SER A 96 13.85 34.23 10.08
CA SER A 96 14.16 35.64 10.35
C SER A 96 15.65 35.96 10.14
N CYS A 97 16.56 35.03 10.49
CA CYS A 97 17.99 35.18 10.22
C CYS A 97 18.27 35.31 8.71
N VAL A 98 17.59 34.53 7.89
CA VAL A 98 17.69 34.61 6.41
C VAL A 98 17.25 36.00 5.93
N GLN A 99 16.07 36.47 6.31
CA GLN A 99 15.55 37.77 5.89
C GLN A 99 16.51 38.90 6.31
N ILE A 100 16.97 38.87 7.54
CA ILE A 100 17.87 39.89 8.08
C ILE A 100 19.22 39.86 7.34
N GLY A 101 19.78 38.68 7.09
CA GLY A 101 21.04 38.51 6.38
C GLY A 101 20.96 38.92 4.90
N LEU A 102 19.87 38.59 4.21
CA LEU A 102 19.72 38.93 2.80
C LEU A 102 19.46 40.42 2.55
N TYR A 103 18.70 41.08 3.43
CA TYR A 103 18.17 42.43 3.12
C TYR A 103 18.74 43.56 3.97
N HIS A 104 19.38 43.27 5.12
CA HIS A 104 19.80 44.30 6.07
C HIS A 104 21.30 44.31 6.41
N TYR A 105 22.01 43.20 6.11
CA TYR A 105 23.43 43.09 6.36
C TYR A 105 24.18 42.60 5.11
N PHE A 106 25.49 42.88 5.04
CA PHE A 106 26.42 42.35 4.03
C PHE A 106 26.18 42.81 2.57
N GLN A 107 25.45 43.91 2.34
CA GLN A 107 25.24 44.44 0.97
C GLN A 107 26.52 44.92 0.33
N ASP A 108 27.52 45.30 1.11
CA ASP A 108 28.87 45.66 0.68
C ASP A 108 29.68 44.47 0.09
N ARG A 109 29.27 43.26 0.42
CA ARG A 109 29.90 42.01 -0.08
C ARG A 109 29.31 41.52 -1.40
N GLY A 110 28.38 42.25 -1.99
CA GLY A 110 27.65 41.87 -3.19
C GLY A 110 26.47 40.92 -2.91
N PRO A 111 25.73 40.52 -3.95
CA PRO A 111 24.55 39.66 -3.80
C PRO A 111 24.92 38.28 -3.24
N VAL A 112 24.03 37.72 -2.43
CA VAL A 112 24.17 36.33 -1.94
C VAL A 112 23.83 35.36 -3.07
N ASP A 113 24.78 34.50 -3.41
CA ASP A 113 24.61 33.47 -4.44
C ASP A 113 23.88 32.22 -3.94
N LEU A 114 24.07 31.92 -2.64
CA LEU A 114 23.56 30.71 -2.00
C LEU A 114 23.33 30.94 -0.51
N VAL A 115 22.22 30.43 0.02
CA VAL A 115 22.01 30.29 1.46
C VAL A 115 22.25 28.85 1.88
N VAL A 116 23.11 28.65 2.88
CA VAL A 116 23.32 27.35 3.53
C VAL A 116 22.73 27.44 4.94
N SER A 117 21.63 26.74 5.16
CA SER A 117 21.01 26.61 6.46
C SER A 117 21.50 25.32 7.13
N GLY A 118 22.23 25.45 8.20
CA GLY A 118 22.91 24.36 8.92
C GLY A 118 24.40 24.62 9.16
N PRO A 119 25.20 23.61 9.55
CA PRO A 119 24.80 22.20 9.72
C PRO A 119 23.96 21.97 10.98
N ASN A 120 22.80 21.32 10.81
CA ASN A 120 21.97 20.96 11.96
C ASN A 120 22.63 19.92 12.85
N TYR A 121 22.41 20.05 14.14
CA TYR A 121 22.80 19.08 15.15
C TYR A 121 21.84 17.88 15.13
N GLY A 122 22.07 16.95 14.22
CA GLY A 122 21.27 15.76 13.97
C GLY A 122 20.64 15.73 12.57
N ARG A 123 20.03 14.61 12.24
CA ARG A 123 19.40 14.39 10.94
C ARG A 123 18.06 15.12 10.82
N ASN A 124 17.76 15.58 9.60
CA ASN A 124 16.46 16.08 9.18
C ASN A 124 15.88 15.22 8.06
N THR A 125 16.02 13.89 8.19
CA THR A 125 15.42 12.90 7.29
C THR A 125 13.97 12.64 7.68
N THR A 126 13.18 12.14 6.74
CA THR A 126 11.76 11.77 6.88
C THR A 126 10.81 12.96 7.02
N ALA A 127 9.54 12.77 6.66
CA ALA A 127 8.54 13.84 6.69
C ALA A 127 8.35 14.42 8.10
N VAL A 128 8.37 13.58 9.13
CA VAL A 128 8.19 14.03 10.53
C VAL A 128 9.29 15.02 10.97
N PHE A 129 10.54 14.76 10.65
CA PHE A 129 11.63 15.66 11.02
C PHE A 129 11.73 16.85 10.07
N SER A 130 11.59 16.62 8.76
CA SER A 130 11.72 17.67 7.74
C SER A 130 10.69 18.78 7.91
N LEU A 131 9.43 18.45 8.19
CA LEU A 131 8.35 19.45 8.35
C LEU A 131 8.51 20.30 9.62
N SER A 132 9.18 19.78 10.63
CA SER A 132 9.40 20.49 11.90
C SER A 132 10.78 21.18 11.99
N SER A 133 11.66 20.93 11.02
CA SER A 133 13.05 21.41 11.04
C SER A 133 13.15 22.91 10.85
N GLY A 134 13.83 23.59 11.78
CA GLY A 134 14.22 24.99 11.63
C GLY A 134 15.28 25.19 10.55
N THR A 135 16.17 24.22 10.37
CA THR A 135 17.19 24.21 9.31
C THR A 135 16.53 24.21 7.92
N ILE A 136 15.57 23.29 7.67
CA ILE A 136 14.82 23.27 6.40
C ILE A 136 13.97 24.53 6.30
N GLY A 137 13.38 25.00 7.40
CA GLY A 137 12.60 26.26 7.46
C GLY A 137 13.39 27.49 7.01
N GLY A 138 14.67 27.58 7.41
CA GLY A 138 15.59 28.63 6.95
C GLY A 138 15.89 28.52 5.44
N ALA A 139 16.17 27.34 4.94
CA ALA A 139 16.39 27.12 3.50
C ALA A 139 15.14 27.40 2.67
N MET A 140 13.95 27.02 3.16
CA MET A 140 12.68 27.35 2.52
C MET A 140 12.43 28.87 2.47
N GLU A 141 12.81 29.60 3.51
CA GLU A 141 12.70 31.07 3.51
C GLU A 141 13.58 31.67 2.42
N ALA A 142 14.82 31.23 2.31
CA ALA A 142 15.74 31.71 1.27
C ALA A 142 15.20 31.43 -0.15
N ALA A 143 14.66 30.25 -0.36
CA ALA A 143 14.03 29.88 -1.65
C ALA A 143 12.82 30.75 -1.98
N VAL A 144 11.97 31.08 -0.98
CA VAL A 144 10.84 32.01 -1.16
C VAL A 144 11.34 33.44 -1.45
N CYS A 145 12.52 33.82 -0.96
CA CYS A 145 13.19 35.07 -1.32
C CYS A 145 13.85 35.04 -2.71
N GLY A 146 13.74 33.94 -3.46
CA GLY A 146 14.31 33.79 -4.80
C GLY A 146 15.80 33.44 -4.81
N VAL A 147 16.39 33.01 -3.69
CA VAL A 147 17.79 32.65 -3.57
C VAL A 147 17.92 31.13 -3.46
N LYS A 148 18.83 30.51 -4.20
CA LYS A 148 19.17 29.09 -4.07
C LYS A 148 19.50 28.75 -2.63
N ALA A 149 19.02 27.61 -2.13
CA ALA A 149 19.21 27.26 -0.74
C ALA A 149 19.55 25.77 -0.53
N ILE A 150 20.38 25.50 0.47
CA ILE A 150 20.72 24.16 0.92
C ILE A 150 20.43 24.07 2.43
N ALA A 151 19.61 23.13 2.83
CA ALA A 151 19.45 22.70 4.20
C ALA A 151 20.44 21.57 4.49
N LEU A 152 21.43 21.81 5.33
CA LEU A 152 22.49 20.86 5.64
C LEU A 152 22.32 20.33 7.05
N SER A 153 22.45 19.01 7.22
CA SER A 153 22.32 18.33 8.51
C SER A 153 23.43 17.29 8.69
N TYR A 154 23.99 17.20 9.89
CA TYR A 154 24.96 16.17 10.23
C TYR A 154 24.30 15.12 11.11
N ALA A 155 24.11 13.94 10.54
CA ALA A 155 23.45 12.81 11.20
C ALA A 155 24.48 12.02 12.01
N PHE A 156 24.54 12.23 13.30
CA PHE A 156 25.47 11.52 14.18
C PHE A 156 24.85 10.25 14.76
N SER A 157 25.70 9.24 15.00
CA SER A 157 25.38 8.02 15.74
C SER A 157 25.93 8.05 17.18
N SER A 158 26.97 8.85 17.42
CA SER A 158 27.53 9.08 18.74
C SER A 158 27.71 10.59 18.97
N ARG A 159 27.79 10.99 20.24
CA ARG A 159 27.96 12.41 20.64
C ARG A 159 29.43 12.77 20.98
N ASP A 160 30.35 11.98 20.47
CA ASP A 160 31.77 12.18 20.79
C ASP A 160 32.38 13.45 20.17
N HIS A 161 31.66 14.04 19.17
CA HIS A 161 32.05 15.28 18.48
C HIS A 161 33.52 15.33 18.07
N ASP A 162 34.05 14.22 17.54
CA ASP A 162 35.43 14.13 17.08
C ASP A 162 35.74 15.22 16.05
N PRO A 163 36.66 16.15 16.33
CA PRO A 163 37.04 17.22 15.43
C PRO A 163 37.51 16.75 14.05
N VAL A 164 38.12 15.56 13.95
CA VAL A 164 38.60 15.00 12.70
C VAL A 164 37.42 14.62 11.81
N VAL A 165 36.40 13.93 12.38
CA VAL A 165 35.19 13.53 11.66
C VAL A 165 34.37 14.75 11.28
N ILE A 166 34.22 15.75 12.15
CA ILE A 166 33.54 17.01 11.85
C ILE A 166 34.21 17.74 10.69
N ALA A 167 35.55 17.85 10.72
CA ALA A 167 36.31 18.50 9.65
C ALA A 167 36.19 17.72 8.32
N GLU A 168 36.17 16.40 8.34
CA GLU A 168 35.95 15.58 7.16
C GLU A 168 34.54 15.80 6.59
N ALA A 169 33.50 15.75 7.41
CA ALA A 169 32.12 16.03 7.01
C ALA A 169 31.96 17.45 6.45
N SER A 170 32.65 18.45 7.03
CA SER A 170 32.64 19.82 6.52
C SER A 170 33.27 19.92 5.13
N ARG A 171 34.43 19.29 4.91
CA ARG A 171 35.09 19.24 3.58
C ARG A 171 34.22 18.51 2.56
N HIS A 172 33.60 17.39 2.95
CA HIS A 172 32.66 16.66 2.11
C HIS A 172 31.45 17.52 1.73
N SER A 173 30.88 18.23 2.70
CA SER A 173 29.74 19.13 2.50
C SER A 173 30.08 20.28 1.54
N VAL A 174 31.25 20.92 1.70
CA VAL A 174 31.66 22.02 0.82
C VAL A 174 31.81 21.54 -0.63
N ARG A 175 32.47 20.40 -0.86
CA ARG A 175 32.56 19.80 -2.20
C ARG A 175 31.17 19.52 -2.80
N LEU A 176 30.24 19.04 -2.01
CA LEU A 176 28.87 18.77 -2.45
C LEU A 176 28.10 20.07 -2.74
N ILE A 177 28.23 21.08 -1.89
CA ILE A 177 27.66 22.43 -2.09
C ILE A 177 28.14 23.03 -3.42
N GLU A 178 29.44 23.01 -3.68
CA GLU A 178 30.02 23.51 -4.94
C GLU A 178 29.52 22.72 -6.16
N HIS A 179 29.42 21.38 -6.03
CA HIS A 179 28.91 20.53 -7.10
C HIS A 179 27.43 20.84 -7.42
N LEU A 180 26.58 20.93 -6.41
CA LEU A 180 25.16 21.22 -6.57
C LEU A 180 24.92 22.63 -7.11
N GLN A 181 25.68 23.63 -6.62
CA GLN A 181 25.55 25.01 -7.10
C GLN A 181 25.89 25.11 -8.60
N LYS A 182 26.93 24.41 -9.06
CA LYS A 182 27.33 24.36 -10.47
C LYS A 182 26.32 23.60 -11.34
N ASN A 183 25.67 22.57 -10.79
CA ASN A 183 24.75 21.66 -11.49
C ASN A 183 23.35 21.74 -10.90
N TRP A 184 22.86 22.95 -10.61
CA TRP A 184 21.56 23.11 -9.97
C TRP A 184 20.44 22.53 -10.82
N GLY A 185 19.64 21.64 -10.26
CA GLY A 185 18.55 20.99 -10.97
C GLY A 185 17.48 21.97 -11.45
N GLN A 186 16.98 21.74 -12.65
CA GLN A 186 15.82 22.47 -13.14
C GLN A 186 14.64 22.21 -12.19
N ASP A 187 13.85 23.23 -11.89
CA ASP A 187 12.70 23.14 -10.98
C ASP A 187 13.00 22.77 -9.50
N VAL A 188 14.25 22.81 -9.06
CA VAL A 188 14.62 22.63 -7.66
C VAL A 188 14.72 24.00 -6.98
N ASP A 189 13.97 24.18 -5.88
CA ASP A 189 14.02 25.41 -5.11
C ASP A 189 15.10 25.34 -4.01
N LEU A 190 15.25 24.17 -3.40
CA LEU A 190 16.27 23.89 -2.40
C LEU A 190 16.68 22.41 -2.38
N TYR A 191 17.85 22.13 -1.80
CA TYR A 191 18.28 20.77 -1.47
C TYR A 191 18.30 20.55 0.03
N SER A 192 17.76 19.42 0.51
CA SER A 192 17.96 18.93 1.86
C SER A 192 19.06 17.86 1.85
N ILE A 193 20.13 18.10 2.56
CA ILE A 193 21.30 17.22 2.61
C ILE A 193 21.48 16.69 4.03
N ASN A 194 21.60 15.38 4.17
CA ASN A 194 21.96 14.74 5.43
C ASN A 194 23.27 13.96 5.23
N VAL A 195 24.30 14.38 5.94
CA VAL A 195 25.64 13.78 5.93
C VAL A 195 25.81 12.91 7.18
N PRO A 196 26.03 11.60 7.05
CA PRO A 196 26.38 10.76 8.20
C PRO A 196 27.69 11.26 8.85
N LEU A 197 27.66 11.51 10.15
CA LEU A 197 28.83 11.96 10.89
C LEU A 197 29.62 10.75 11.39
N GLU A 198 30.41 10.17 10.50
CA GLU A 198 31.23 8.98 10.75
C GLU A 198 32.56 9.07 10.00
N PRO A 199 33.63 8.39 10.52
CA PRO A 199 34.92 8.37 9.85
C PRO A 199 34.82 7.83 8.40
N GLY A 200 35.49 8.49 7.46
CA GLY A 200 35.51 8.07 6.07
C GLY A 200 34.28 8.48 5.25
N VAL A 201 33.42 9.36 5.76
CA VAL A 201 32.19 9.82 5.08
C VAL A 201 32.45 10.41 3.70
N SER A 202 33.62 11.00 3.48
CA SER A 202 34.02 11.54 2.16
C SER A 202 34.17 10.49 1.06
N SER A 203 34.28 9.21 1.43
CA SER A 203 34.39 8.06 0.51
C SER A 203 33.05 7.35 0.33
N ASN A 204 32.03 7.66 1.12
CA ASN A 204 30.73 7.03 1.06
C ASN A 204 29.91 7.55 -0.14
N LYS A 205 28.93 6.77 -0.55
CA LYS A 205 28.04 7.15 -1.66
C LYS A 205 27.21 8.38 -1.29
N VAL A 206 27.00 9.23 -2.31
CA VAL A 206 26.06 10.34 -2.27
C VAL A 206 24.89 9.99 -3.19
N LEU A 207 23.68 10.03 -2.70
CA LEU A 207 22.50 9.62 -3.45
C LEU A 207 21.46 10.74 -3.51
N TYR A 208 20.84 10.90 -4.67
CA TYR A 208 19.54 11.57 -4.73
C TYR A 208 18.50 10.68 -4.08
N THR A 209 17.66 11.27 -3.22
CA THR A 209 16.69 10.55 -2.41
C THR A 209 15.35 11.26 -2.38
N ASP A 210 14.29 10.50 -2.09
CA ASP A 210 12.98 11.03 -1.73
C ASP A 210 12.89 11.24 -0.20
N VAL A 211 11.96 12.10 0.23
CA VAL A 211 11.61 12.19 1.66
C VAL A 211 10.81 10.96 2.04
N LEU A 212 11.25 10.20 3.05
CA LEU A 212 10.45 9.10 3.58
C LEU A 212 9.14 9.62 4.17
N ALA A 213 8.03 9.27 3.56
CA ALA A 213 6.70 9.59 4.06
C ALA A 213 6.42 8.75 5.32
N ASN A 214 6.42 9.39 6.48
CA ASN A 214 6.12 8.77 7.76
C ASN A 214 5.24 9.68 8.63
N ARG A 215 4.71 9.12 9.73
CA ARG A 215 3.81 9.81 10.65
C ARG A 215 4.04 9.35 12.09
N TRP A 216 3.52 10.10 13.06
CA TRP A 216 3.42 9.63 14.42
C TRP A 216 2.34 8.54 14.49
N SER A 217 2.73 7.33 14.88
CA SER A 217 1.83 6.15 14.96
C SER A 217 1.47 5.78 16.40
N SER A 218 2.28 6.20 17.38
CA SER A 218 2.12 5.83 18.79
C SER A 218 1.40 6.90 19.64
N GLY A 219 0.64 7.80 19.02
CA GLY A 219 -0.18 8.79 19.71
C GLY A 219 0.45 10.19 19.82
N SER A 220 0.12 10.92 20.90
CA SER A 220 0.49 12.32 21.09
C SER A 220 1.98 12.54 21.28
N CYS A 221 2.49 13.66 20.73
CA CYS A 221 3.82 14.18 21.03
C CYS A 221 3.89 14.94 22.36
N PHE A 222 2.82 14.94 23.12
CA PHE A 222 2.77 15.57 24.45
C PHE A 222 2.34 14.56 25.49
N GLU A 223 3.02 14.59 26.62
CA GLU A 223 2.68 13.83 27.82
C GLU A 223 2.05 14.77 28.85
N ALA A 224 0.97 14.36 29.46
CA ALA A 224 0.36 15.11 30.56
C ALA A 224 1.20 14.93 31.82
N ILE A 225 1.60 16.04 32.44
CA ILE A 225 2.37 16.06 33.69
C ILE A 225 1.60 16.79 34.79
N ASP A 226 1.89 16.45 36.06
CA ASP A 226 1.38 17.19 37.19
C ASP A 226 2.02 18.59 37.27
N ALA A 227 1.26 19.57 37.73
CA ALA A 227 1.60 21.00 37.67
C ALA A 227 2.89 21.39 38.42
N GLU A 228 3.45 20.51 39.24
CA GLU A 228 4.57 20.84 40.17
C GLU A 228 5.97 20.57 39.59
N LEU A 229 6.09 20.00 38.36
CA LEU A 229 7.39 19.54 37.82
C LEU A 229 7.97 20.36 36.66
N SER A 230 7.66 21.64 36.54
CA SER A 230 8.16 22.48 35.45
C SER A 230 9.43 23.30 35.83
N GLY A 231 10.60 22.83 35.46
CA GLY A 231 11.87 23.53 35.74
C GLY A 231 12.99 23.43 34.70
N GLU A 232 12.86 22.56 33.67
CA GLU A 232 13.95 22.34 32.70
C GLU A 232 13.77 23.15 31.40
N GLY A 233 14.84 23.76 30.89
CA GLY A 233 14.80 24.49 29.62
C GLY A 233 14.63 23.58 28.40
N PRO A 234 14.10 24.11 27.25
CA PRO A 234 13.73 23.33 26.07
C PRO A 234 14.86 22.45 25.49
N GLY A 235 16.10 22.92 25.51
CA GLY A 235 17.25 22.19 24.95
C GLY A 235 17.64 20.95 25.76
N LEU A 236 17.57 21.03 27.11
CA LEU A 236 17.81 19.87 27.98
C LEU A 236 16.69 18.84 27.87
N GLN A 237 15.46 19.28 27.70
CA GLN A 237 14.31 18.38 27.46
C GLN A 237 14.47 17.58 26.16
N GLU A 238 14.85 18.25 25.07
CA GLU A 238 15.08 17.56 23.78
C GLU A 238 16.23 16.55 23.91
N GLN A 239 17.29 16.92 24.61
CA GLN A 239 18.45 16.07 24.85
C GLN A 239 18.09 14.81 25.64
N HIS A 240 17.31 14.93 26.72
CA HIS A 240 16.84 13.80 27.51
C HIS A 240 15.89 12.88 26.72
N LEU A 241 15.00 13.42 25.90
CA LEU A 241 14.05 12.64 25.08
C LEU A 241 14.76 11.82 24.00
N ARG A 242 15.79 12.38 23.36
CA ARG A 242 16.61 11.64 22.38
C ARG A 242 17.37 10.48 23.04
N GLN A 243 17.88 10.67 24.26
CA GLN A 243 18.54 9.61 25.02
C GLN A 243 17.61 8.51 25.52
N GLN A 244 16.38 8.85 25.91
CA GLN A 244 15.37 7.86 26.34
C GLN A 244 14.83 7.00 25.17
N GLY A 245 14.74 7.55 23.96
CA GLY A 245 14.32 6.82 22.77
C GLY A 245 15.28 5.69 22.37
N GLU A 246 16.57 5.84 22.69
CA GLU A 246 17.60 4.83 22.45
C GLU A 246 17.62 3.71 23.51
N LEU A 247 17.10 3.97 24.72
CA LEU A 247 17.21 3.04 25.87
C LEU A 247 15.94 2.26 26.21
N LYS A 248 14.75 2.68 25.74
CA LYS A 248 13.46 2.03 26.07
C LYS A 248 12.88 1.23 24.92
N ALA A 249 13.56 0.17 24.54
CA ALA A 249 12.93 -0.99 23.88
C ALA A 249 12.57 -2.11 24.90
N LYS A 250 12.43 -1.79 26.19
CA LYS A 250 12.01 -2.77 27.23
C LYS A 250 11.17 -2.09 28.32
N ASP A 251 10.06 -2.75 28.60
CA ASP A 251 9.17 -2.71 29.76
C ASP A 251 7.94 -1.77 29.76
N GLY A 252 6.82 -2.44 30.12
CA GLY A 252 5.43 -2.05 29.97
C GLY A 252 4.76 -1.38 31.19
N ASP A 253 3.55 -1.08 30.98
CA ASP A 253 2.35 -0.65 31.69
C ASP A 253 2.32 -0.44 33.23
N GLU A 254 1.65 0.65 33.60
CA GLU A 254 0.67 0.66 34.71
C GLU A 254 -0.38 1.79 34.58
N GLN A 255 -1.65 1.43 34.77
CA GLN A 255 -2.83 2.30 34.72
C GLN A 255 -3.22 2.83 36.10
N SER A 256 -3.67 4.06 36.20
CA SER A 256 -4.42 4.56 37.35
C SER A 256 -5.67 5.37 36.94
N ARG A 257 -6.79 5.10 37.63
CA ARG A 257 -8.13 5.65 37.42
C ARG A 257 -8.34 6.95 38.17
N VAL A 258 -8.95 7.98 37.57
CA VAL A 258 -9.43 9.20 38.24
C VAL A 258 -10.77 9.70 37.71
N THR A 259 -11.56 10.29 38.59
CA THR A 259 -12.95 10.75 38.53
C THR A 259 -13.20 11.96 37.63
N LYS A 260 -14.46 12.07 37.12
CA LYS A 260 -14.90 12.95 36.02
C LYS A 260 -15.14 14.41 36.43
N SER A 261 -14.36 15.34 35.85
CA SER A 261 -14.80 16.71 35.54
C SER A 261 -14.86 16.87 34.01
N LYS A 262 -15.62 17.84 33.50
CA LYS A 262 -15.82 18.04 32.03
C LYS A 262 -14.50 18.33 31.30
N TYR A 263 -13.53 18.95 31.98
CA TYR A 263 -12.13 19.09 31.56
C TYR A 263 -11.23 19.06 32.80
N GLN A 264 -10.14 18.29 32.75
CA GLN A 264 -9.10 18.36 33.77
C GLN A 264 -8.08 19.43 33.40
N HIS A 265 -7.67 20.27 34.36
CA HIS A 265 -6.52 21.13 34.19
C HIS A 265 -5.27 20.26 34.14
N LYS A 266 -4.56 20.26 33.00
CA LYS A 266 -3.35 19.47 32.78
C LYS A 266 -2.23 20.36 32.27
N HIS A 267 -1.02 20.11 32.73
CA HIS A 267 0.19 20.59 32.09
C HIS A 267 0.69 19.54 31.12
N PHE A 268 1.40 19.99 30.09
CA PHE A 268 1.90 19.09 29.05
C PHE A 268 3.38 19.32 28.82
N LYS A 269 4.15 18.25 28.81
CA LYS A 269 5.54 18.21 28.39
C LYS A 269 5.62 17.67 26.97
N TRP A 270 6.46 18.31 26.13
CA TRP A 270 6.74 17.77 24.80
C TRP A 270 7.55 16.47 24.93
N ALA A 271 7.05 15.37 24.42
CA ALA A 271 7.57 14.03 24.59
C ALA A 271 7.29 13.16 23.34
N PRO A 272 7.85 13.51 22.17
CA PRO A 272 7.62 12.77 20.95
C PRO A 272 8.21 11.36 21.04
N LYS A 273 7.48 10.38 20.49
CA LYS A 273 7.94 8.99 20.43
C LYS A 273 8.81 8.78 19.19
N PHE A 274 10.08 9.10 19.28
CA PHE A 274 11.04 8.94 18.18
C PHE A 274 11.19 7.48 17.70
N THR A 275 10.78 6.51 18.50
CA THR A 275 10.70 5.10 18.10
C THR A 275 9.90 4.90 16.83
N ASP A 276 8.81 5.67 16.62
CA ASP A 276 8.01 5.61 15.39
C ASP A 276 8.83 5.97 14.16
N VAL A 277 9.68 7.00 14.27
CA VAL A 277 10.55 7.42 13.17
C VAL A 277 11.63 6.39 12.89
N TYR A 278 12.27 5.86 13.94
CA TYR A 278 13.32 4.84 13.77
C TYR A 278 12.77 3.55 13.19
N LYS A 279 11.57 3.13 13.62
CA LYS A 279 10.88 1.97 13.09
C LYS A 279 10.55 2.18 11.60
N SER A 280 9.95 3.32 11.24
CA SER A 280 9.63 3.62 9.82
C SER A 280 10.86 3.64 8.92
N VAL A 281 12.00 4.11 9.41
CA VAL A 281 13.29 4.08 8.68
C VAL A 281 13.80 2.64 8.55
N ALA A 282 13.68 1.84 9.61
CA ALA A 282 14.16 0.45 9.62
C ALA A 282 13.39 -0.43 8.61
N GLU A 283 12.10 -0.18 8.46
CA GLU A 283 11.17 -0.92 7.60
C GLU A 283 11.08 -0.34 6.17
N SER A 284 11.74 0.80 5.89
CA SER A 284 11.60 1.47 4.59
C SER A 284 12.42 0.81 3.49
N ALA A 285 11.86 0.84 2.26
CA ALA A 285 12.56 0.42 1.06
C ALA A 285 13.75 1.35 0.72
N PRO A 286 14.75 0.89 -0.03
CA PRO A 286 15.81 1.74 -0.58
C PRO A 286 15.27 2.92 -1.41
N GLY A 287 16.01 4.06 -1.39
CA GLY A 287 15.72 5.23 -2.23
C GLY A 287 15.30 6.48 -1.47
N ASN A 288 14.89 6.35 -0.20
CA ASN A 288 14.54 7.48 0.64
C ASN A 288 15.72 7.99 1.50
N ASP A 289 15.57 9.19 2.03
CA ASP A 289 16.57 9.89 2.85
C ASP A 289 16.89 9.17 4.17
N GLY A 290 15.88 8.62 4.84
CA GLY A 290 16.06 7.88 6.10
C GLY A 290 16.88 6.61 5.90
N TRP A 291 16.56 5.83 4.89
CA TRP A 291 17.30 4.63 4.50
C TRP A 291 18.74 4.96 4.12
N ALA A 292 18.98 5.97 3.26
CA ALA A 292 20.30 6.32 2.80
C ALA A 292 21.24 6.68 3.96
N VAL A 293 20.76 7.49 4.90
CA VAL A 293 21.54 7.88 6.10
C VAL A 293 21.77 6.70 7.04
N LYS A 294 20.79 5.82 7.19
CA LYS A 294 20.94 4.58 7.99
C LYS A 294 22.06 3.68 7.44
N GLU A 295 22.17 3.59 6.12
CA GLU A 295 23.21 2.80 5.45
C GLU A 295 24.56 3.55 5.30
N GLY A 296 24.77 4.64 6.04
CA GLY A 296 26.01 5.42 6.04
C GLY A 296 26.23 6.27 4.78
N MET A 297 25.21 6.48 3.96
CA MET A 297 25.30 7.24 2.71
C MET A 297 24.81 8.68 2.90
N THR A 298 25.40 9.64 2.19
CA THR A 298 24.90 11.02 2.15
C THR A 298 23.63 11.09 1.31
N SER A 299 22.52 11.56 1.88
CA SER A 299 21.28 11.82 1.16
C SER A 299 21.24 13.25 0.64
N VAL A 300 20.77 13.43 -0.60
CA VAL A 300 20.50 14.72 -1.23
C VAL A 300 19.07 14.69 -1.76
N THR A 301 18.17 15.41 -1.11
CA THR A 301 16.76 15.43 -1.49
C THR A 301 16.43 16.77 -2.16
N PRO A 302 16.14 16.81 -3.47
CA PRO A 302 15.66 18.02 -4.13
C PRO A 302 14.22 18.33 -3.72
N LEU A 303 13.94 19.56 -3.31
CA LEU A 303 12.65 19.97 -2.76
C LEU A 303 12.10 21.24 -3.45
N LYS A 304 10.78 21.40 -3.38
CA LYS A 304 10.06 22.64 -3.67
C LYS A 304 9.78 23.41 -2.37
N ALA A 305 9.93 24.71 -2.41
CA ALA A 305 9.60 25.60 -1.28
C ALA A 305 8.11 26.00 -1.26
N ASN A 306 7.23 25.05 -1.57
CA ASN A 306 5.79 25.26 -1.59
C ASN A 306 5.03 24.02 -1.12
N PHE A 307 3.75 24.19 -0.79
CA PHE A 307 2.83 23.07 -0.59
C PHE A 307 2.20 22.73 -1.95
N MET A 308 2.68 21.70 -2.62
CA MET A 308 2.07 21.23 -3.86
C MET A 308 0.64 20.78 -3.61
N HIS A 309 -0.29 21.33 -4.39
CA HIS A 309 -1.65 20.82 -4.42
C HIS A 309 -1.73 19.50 -5.22
N ILE A 310 -2.72 18.70 -4.93
CA ILE A 310 -2.98 17.46 -5.67
C ILE A 310 -3.74 17.86 -6.95
N PRO A 311 -3.16 17.69 -8.17
CA PRO A 311 -3.70 18.27 -9.40
C PRO A 311 -5.10 17.80 -9.80
N GLN A 312 -5.51 16.59 -9.36
CA GLN A 312 -6.83 16.04 -9.67
C GLN A 312 -7.98 16.71 -8.90
N TYR A 313 -7.68 17.45 -7.82
CA TYR A 313 -8.71 18.19 -7.07
C TYR A 313 -8.78 19.62 -7.58
N THR A 314 -9.65 19.85 -8.57
CA THR A 314 -9.86 21.16 -9.19
C THR A 314 -11.35 21.45 -9.34
N GLY A 315 -11.72 22.73 -9.41
CA GLY A 315 -13.07 23.17 -9.65
C GLY A 315 -13.83 23.53 -8.36
N GLU A 316 -15.12 23.73 -8.51
CA GLU A 316 -16.00 24.14 -7.41
C GLU A 316 -16.33 22.96 -6.49
N ILE A 317 -16.20 23.15 -5.20
CA ILE A 317 -16.70 22.21 -4.19
C ILE A 317 -18.17 22.57 -3.92
N MET A 318 -19.06 21.69 -4.38
CA MET A 318 -20.49 21.82 -4.10
C MET A 318 -20.76 21.42 -2.65
N LEU A 319 -20.91 22.38 -1.76
CA LEU A 319 -21.33 22.10 -0.40
C LEU A 319 -22.81 21.69 -0.38
N PRO A 320 -23.19 20.64 0.34
CA PRO A 320 -24.58 20.23 0.45
C PRO A 320 -25.40 21.33 1.14
N THR A 321 -26.28 21.96 0.39
CA THR A 321 -27.22 22.98 0.89
C THR A 321 -28.58 22.41 1.29
N LYS A 322 -28.75 21.07 1.15
CA LYS A 322 -30.01 20.35 1.41
C LYS A 322 -29.73 19.06 2.16
N ILE A 323 -30.73 18.53 2.81
CA ILE A 323 -30.74 17.19 3.43
C ILE A 323 -30.15 16.20 2.41
N PRO A 324 -29.11 15.43 2.78
CA PRO A 324 -28.51 14.45 1.87
C PRO A 324 -29.56 13.45 1.40
N ARG A 325 -29.49 13.07 0.11
CA ARG A 325 -30.40 12.09 -0.46
C ARG A 325 -30.21 10.70 0.16
N PHE A 326 -28.96 10.41 0.51
CA PHE A 326 -28.58 9.24 1.28
C PHE A 326 -27.25 9.49 1.99
N TYR A 327 -26.94 8.63 2.97
CA TYR A 327 -25.65 8.56 3.66
C TYR A 327 -24.82 7.43 3.10
N ALA A 328 -23.51 7.60 2.99
CA ALA A 328 -22.60 6.59 2.48
C ALA A 328 -21.58 6.18 3.56
N LEU A 329 -21.65 4.94 4.00
CA LEU A 329 -20.69 4.31 4.89
C LEU A 329 -19.75 3.44 4.03
N VAL A 330 -18.57 4.01 3.68
CA VAL A 330 -17.58 3.37 2.81
C VAL A 330 -16.36 3.00 3.64
N ASP A 331 -16.18 1.71 3.92
CA ASP A 331 -15.08 1.17 4.72
C ASP A 331 -14.69 -0.22 4.20
N TYR A 332 -13.94 -0.24 3.10
CA TYR A 332 -13.58 -1.48 2.41
C TYR A 332 -12.26 -2.10 2.90
N GLU A 333 -11.53 -1.41 3.78
CA GLU A 333 -10.26 -1.87 4.40
C GLU A 333 -9.16 -2.29 3.42
N ASP A 334 -9.19 -1.80 2.19
CA ASP A 334 -8.18 -2.07 1.17
C ASP A 334 -7.71 -0.76 0.54
N ASP A 335 -6.42 -0.43 0.73
CA ASP A 335 -5.81 0.81 0.24
C ASP A 335 -5.80 0.92 -1.30
N TYR A 336 -5.90 -0.20 -2.02
CA TYR A 336 -6.01 -0.21 -3.48
C TYR A 336 -7.45 0.05 -3.93
N VAL A 337 -8.44 -0.55 -3.27
CA VAL A 337 -9.85 -0.56 -3.67
C VAL A 337 -10.61 0.65 -3.14
N GLN A 338 -10.43 1.01 -1.87
CA GLN A 338 -11.17 2.09 -1.23
C GLN A 338 -11.14 3.41 -2.00
N PRO A 339 -9.99 3.91 -2.50
CA PRO A 339 -9.94 5.15 -3.28
C PRO A 339 -10.72 5.05 -4.61
N LEU A 340 -10.79 3.87 -5.23
CA LEU A 340 -11.52 3.66 -6.47
C LEU A 340 -13.03 3.72 -6.26
N ILE A 341 -13.53 3.13 -5.15
CA ILE A 341 -14.95 3.23 -4.76
C ILE A 341 -15.33 4.69 -4.53
N VAL A 342 -14.54 5.42 -3.74
CA VAL A 342 -14.79 6.84 -3.45
C VAL A 342 -14.76 7.68 -4.73
N SER A 343 -13.77 7.44 -5.60
CA SER A 343 -13.66 8.12 -6.90
C SER A 343 -14.88 7.83 -7.79
N ALA A 344 -15.34 6.58 -7.84
CA ALA A 344 -16.50 6.19 -8.62
C ALA A 344 -17.79 6.86 -8.11
N LEU A 345 -17.99 6.92 -6.78
CA LEU A 345 -19.11 7.64 -6.18
C LEU A 345 -19.07 9.13 -6.56
N GLN A 346 -17.92 9.77 -6.40
CA GLN A 346 -17.75 11.20 -6.72
C GLN A 346 -18.04 11.50 -8.21
N LYS A 347 -17.52 10.67 -9.13
CA LYS A 347 -17.71 10.84 -10.57
C LYS A 347 -19.16 10.60 -11.00
N GLN A 348 -19.76 9.53 -10.52
CA GLN A 348 -21.07 9.09 -10.97
C GLN A 348 -22.25 9.82 -10.29
N LEU A 349 -21.99 10.45 -9.14
CA LEU A 349 -22.99 11.13 -8.34
C LEU A 349 -22.82 12.67 -8.34
N GLN A 350 -22.20 13.22 -9.38
CA GLN A 350 -22.06 14.68 -9.51
C GLN A 350 -23.42 15.38 -9.41
N GLY A 351 -23.51 16.36 -8.50
CA GLY A 351 -24.75 17.11 -8.26
C GLY A 351 -25.82 16.40 -7.41
N VAL A 352 -25.56 15.16 -6.97
CA VAL A 352 -26.41 14.43 -6.03
C VAL A 352 -25.89 14.68 -4.60
N PRO A 353 -26.67 15.28 -3.70
CA PRO A 353 -26.24 15.50 -2.33
C PRO A 353 -26.23 14.16 -1.56
N TYR A 354 -25.07 13.68 -1.16
CA TYR A 354 -24.90 12.58 -0.21
C TYR A 354 -23.84 12.96 0.83
N GLU A 355 -23.89 12.34 1.98
CA GLU A 355 -22.97 12.60 3.09
C GLU A 355 -22.26 11.31 3.48
N THR A 356 -20.95 11.38 3.68
CA THR A 356 -20.15 10.24 4.12
C THR A 356 -20.14 10.16 5.63
N ILE A 357 -20.45 8.98 6.17
CA ILE A 357 -20.42 8.70 7.60
C ILE A 357 -19.43 7.55 7.87
N SER A 358 -18.93 7.49 9.10
CA SER A 358 -18.03 6.43 9.55
C SER A 358 -18.71 5.32 10.36
N ASP A 359 -19.95 5.58 10.83
CA ASP A 359 -20.73 4.63 11.62
C ASP A 359 -22.23 4.90 11.46
N LEU A 360 -23.06 3.85 11.53
CA LEU A 360 -24.52 3.95 11.40
C LEU A 360 -25.18 4.79 12.51
N SER A 361 -24.54 4.92 13.67
CA SER A 361 -25.02 5.79 14.75
C SER A 361 -25.01 7.28 14.41
N GLN A 362 -24.32 7.66 13.32
CA GLN A 362 -24.31 9.04 12.80
C GLN A 362 -25.52 9.37 11.92
N LEU A 363 -26.34 8.39 11.58
CA LEU A 363 -27.61 8.63 10.91
C LEU A 363 -28.54 9.42 11.82
N PRO A 364 -29.25 10.45 11.31
CA PRO A 364 -30.25 11.19 12.10
C PRO A 364 -31.35 10.30 12.67
N ASP A 365 -31.71 9.26 11.93
CA ASP A 365 -32.65 8.20 12.32
C ASP A 365 -32.26 6.92 11.55
N PRO A 366 -32.38 5.71 12.14
CA PRO A 366 -31.99 4.46 11.48
C PRO A 366 -32.72 4.18 10.13
N SER A 367 -33.87 4.79 9.89
CA SER A 367 -34.62 4.65 8.65
C SER A 367 -34.14 5.53 7.50
N TYR A 368 -33.15 6.42 7.74
CA TYR A 368 -32.60 7.27 6.67
C TYR A 368 -31.91 6.44 5.59
N PRO A 369 -31.97 6.89 4.31
CA PRO A 369 -31.32 6.20 3.22
C PRO A 369 -29.80 6.10 3.43
N VAL A 370 -29.26 4.86 3.39
CA VAL A 370 -27.84 4.61 3.61
C VAL A 370 -27.29 3.53 2.68
N LEU A 371 -26.10 3.78 2.16
CA LEU A 371 -25.26 2.82 1.47
C LEU A 371 -24.21 2.28 2.44
N GLN A 372 -24.18 0.98 2.66
CA GLN A 372 -23.09 0.28 3.32
C GLN A 372 -22.20 -0.35 2.25
N TYR A 373 -21.03 0.22 1.99
CA TYR A 373 -20.01 -0.32 1.08
C TYR A 373 -18.80 -0.74 1.90
N ARG A 374 -18.80 -1.97 2.40
CA ARG A 374 -17.86 -2.45 3.42
C ARG A 374 -17.37 -3.86 3.09
N VAL A 375 -16.35 -4.33 3.81
CA VAL A 375 -16.03 -5.76 3.87
C VAL A 375 -17.20 -6.52 4.49
N TYR A 376 -17.38 -7.77 4.10
CA TYR A 376 -18.55 -8.59 4.48
C TYR A 376 -18.74 -8.67 5.99
N GLU A 377 -17.67 -8.88 6.73
CA GLU A 377 -17.64 -9.06 8.18
C GLU A 377 -18.06 -7.81 8.98
N LYS A 378 -17.96 -6.64 8.36
CA LYS A 378 -18.36 -5.35 8.96
C LYS A 378 -19.73 -4.85 8.52
N SER A 379 -20.37 -5.52 7.57
CA SER A 379 -21.69 -5.15 7.10
C SER A 379 -22.75 -5.43 8.16
N ASP A 380 -23.56 -4.43 8.49
CA ASP A 380 -24.68 -4.59 9.42
C ASP A 380 -25.91 -5.10 8.68
N PHE A 381 -26.00 -6.42 8.56
CA PHE A 381 -27.12 -7.08 7.88
C PHE A 381 -28.44 -6.98 8.66
N ASP A 382 -28.41 -6.81 9.97
CA ASP A 382 -29.64 -6.60 10.77
C ASP A 382 -30.27 -5.25 10.40
N HIS A 383 -29.46 -4.21 10.25
CA HIS A 383 -29.90 -2.92 9.74
C HIS A 383 -30.46 -3.02 8.32
N VAL A 384 -29.75 -3.73 7.42
CA VAL A 384 -30.17 -3.95 6.03
C VAL A 384 -31.51 -4.66 5.95
N MET A 385 -31.72 -5.70 6.75
CA MET A 385 -32.97 -6.45 6.77
C MET A 385 -34.12 -5.70 7.42
N SER A 386 -33.81 -4.87 8.42
CA SER A 386 -34.82 -4.02 9.10
C SER A 386 -35.26 -2.83 8.26
N HIS A 387 -34.42 -2.37 7.32
CA HIS A 387 -34.67 -1.21 6.48
C HIS A 387 -34.50 -1.51 5.00
N PRO A 388 -35.27 -2.47 4.41
CA PRO A 388 -35.04 -2.96 3.06
C PRO A 388 -35.27 -1.94 1.96
N GLN A 389 -36.00 -0.84 2.22
CA GLN A 389 -36.29 0.22 1.24
C GLN A 389 -35.28 1.38 1.26
N THR A 390 -34.48 1.46 2.33
CA THR A 390 -33.59 2.60 2.56
C THR A 390 -32.13 2.21 2.80
N SER A 391 -31.82 0.96 3.17
CA SER A 391 -30.46 0.49 3.37
C SER A 391 -30.01 -0.40 2.21
N LEU A 392 -28.93 -0.01 1.51
CA LEU A 392 -28.30 -0.76 0.44
C LEU A 392 -26.95 -1.30 0.90
N VAL A 393 -26.64 -2.56 0.60
CA VAL A 393 -25.36 -3.21 0.98
C VAL A 393 -24.67 -3.85 -0.22
N ASN A 394 -23.33 -3.88 -0.20
CA ASN A 394 -22.50 -4.44 -1.27
C ASN A 394 -22.24 -5.95 -1.15
N SER A 395 -23.12 -6.69 -0.51
CA SER A 395 -22.95 -8.14 -0.36
C SER A 395 -24.29 -8.84 -0.09
N TYR A 396 -24.45 -10.05 -0.65
CA TYR A 396 -25.52 -10.94 -0.24
C TYR A 396 -25.16 -11.69 1.04
N ILE A 397 -26.13 -11.97 1.90
CA ILE A 397 -25.90 -12.70 3.17
C ILE A 397 -25.51 -14.15 2.91
N ILE A 398 -26.23 -14.84 2.02
CA ILE A 398 -26.02 -16.26 1.73
C ILE A 398 -25.69 -16.44 0.24
N ARG A 399 -24.44 -16.83 -0.05
CA ARG A 399 -23.92 -17.01 -1.41
C ARG A 399 -23.06 -18.25 -1.61
N LYS A 400 -23.14 -19.19 -0.66
CA LYS A 400 -22.30 -20.41 -0.62
C LYS A 400 -22.41 -21.25 -1.89
N ALA A 401 -23.63 -21.33 -2.51
CA ALA A 401 -23.87 -22.09 -3.74
C ALA A 401 -22.97 -21.67 -4.92
N LEU A 402 -22.49 -20.42 -4.92
CA LEU A 402 -21.63 -19.91 -5.97
C LEU A 402 -20.14 -19.95 -5.59
N ILE A 403 -19.80 -19.55 -4.35
CA ILE A 403 -18.40 -19.24 -3.97
C ILE A 403 -17.67 -20.41 -3.27
N ARG A 404 -18.39 -21.46 -2.87
CA ARG A 404 -17.76 -22.67 -2.31
C ARG A 404 -17.70 -23.75 -3.40
N LYS A 405 -16.49 -24.24 -3.69
CA LYS A 405 -16.21 -25.15 -4.81
C LYS A 405 -17.12 -26.36 -4.82
N HIS A 406 -17.32 -27.00 -3.66
CA HIS A 406 -18.22 -28.14 -3.51
C HIS A 406 -19.69 -27.76 -3.77
N TYR A 407 -20.18 -26.66 -3.17
CA TYR A 407 -21.55 -26.23 -3.43
C TYR A 407 -21.76 -25.79 -4.89
N LEU A 408 -20.75 -25.19 -5.55
CA LEU A 408 -20.82 -24.86 -6.97
C LEU A 408 -20.97 -26.12 -7.83
N SER A 409 -20.14 -27.15 -7.55
CA SER A 409 -20.24 -28.45 -8.25
C SER A 409 -21.62 -29.08 -8.08
N SER A 410 -22.08 -29.18 -6.85
CA SER A 410 -23.40 -29.72 -6.51
C SER A 410 -24.54 -28.86 -7.13
N THR A 411 -24.41 -27.53 -7.15
CA THR A 411 -25.38 -26.63 -7.78
C THR A 411 -25.53 -26.94 -9.24
N ILE A 412 -24.41 -27.04 -9.97
CA ILE A 412 -24.41 -27.27 -11.40
C ILE A 412 -24.87 -28.69 -11.73
N SER A 413 -24.37 -29.71 -11.01
CA SER A 413 -24.78 -31.12 -11.21
C SER A 413 -26.27 -31.33 -11.02
N ASN A 414 -26.83 -30.80 -9.90
CA ASN A 414 -28.26 -30.85 -9.65
C ASN A 414 -29.11 -30.12 -10.69
N TRP A 415 -28.56 -28.99 -11.19
CA TRP A 415 -29.27 -28.22 -12.24
C TRP A 415 -29.27 -28.96 -13.55
N VAL A 416 -28.11 -29.45 -14.00
CA VAL A 416 -27.96 -30.20 -15.28
C VAL A 416 -28.80 -31.49 -15.28
N THR A 417 -28.86 -32.19 -14.14
CA THR A 417 -29.70 -33.38 -13.99
C THR A 417 -31.19 -33.06 -14.30
N LYS A 418 -31.66 -31.88 -13.90
CA LYS A 418 -33.06 -31.44 -14.16
C LYS A 418 -33.21 -30.71 -15.49
N HIS A 419 -32.15 -30.19 -16.05
CA HIS A 419 -32.10 -29.39 -17.28
C HIS A 419 -30.95 -29.88 -18.16
N PRO A 420 -31.07 -31.06 -18.81
CA PRO A 420 -29.97 -31.68 -19.58
C PRO A 420 -29.49 -30.82 -20.75
N ASP A 421 -30.37 -29.95 -21.28
CA ASP A 421 -30.04 -29.04 -22.38
C ASP A 421 -29.35 -27.76 -21.91
N SER A 422 -29.10 -27.61 -20.61
CA SER A 422 -28.41 -26.44 -20.08
C SER A 422 -27.00 -26.33 -20.64
N ILE A 423 -26.57 -25.10 -20.96
CA ILE A 423 -25.22 -24.81 -21.41
C ILE A 423 -24.15 -25.27 -20.38
N LEU A 424 -24.50 -25.31 -19.08
CA LEU A 424 -23.63 -25.77 -18.02
C LEU A 424 -23.16 -27.21 -18.19
N ALA A 425 -23.96 -28.06 -18.84
CA ALA A 425 -23.58 -29.45 -19.14
C ALA A 425 -22.33 -29.55 -20.03
N LYS A 426 -22.07 -28.50 -20.83
CA LYS A 426 -20.93 -28.47 -21.77
C LYS A 426 -19.78 -27.59 -21.32
N HIS A 427 -20.01 -26.70 -20.38
CA HIS A 427 -19.05 -25.67 -19.99
C HIS A 427 -18.58 -25.76 -18.54
N PHE A 428 -18.90 -26.86 -17.85
CA PHE A 428 -18.44 -27.14 -16.51
C PHE A 428 -18.02 -28.61 -16.39
N LYS A 429 -16.94 -28.85 -15.67
CA LYS A 429 -16.48 -30.18 -15.31
C LYS A 429 -16.86 -30.45 -13.85
N PRO A 430 -17.78 -31.39 -13.57
CA PRO A 430 -18.14 -31.72 -12.19
C PRO A 430 -16.92 -32.14 -11.39
N ALA A 431 -16.85 -31.70 -10.16
CA ALA A 431 -15.83 -32.11 -9.22
C ALA A 431 -16.37 -33.26 -8.34
N VAL A 432 -15.48 -34.14 -7.96
CA VAL A 432 -15.73 -35.21 -7.00
C VAL A 432 -15.20 -34.75 -5.63
N GLU A 433 -16.01 -34.91 -4.61
CA GLU A 433 -15.66 -34.58 -3.24
C GLU A 433 -15.40 -35.86 -2.44
N PHE A 434 -14.41 -35.81 -1.58
CA PHE A 434 -14.17 -36.86 -0.59
C PHE A 434 -13.51 -36.29 0.64
N GLU A 435 -13.69 -36.98 1.76
CA GLU A 435 -13.05 -36.67 3.02
C GLU A 435 -11.96 -37.69 3.29
N LEU A 436 -10.79 -37.21 3.73
CA LEU A 436 -9.65 -38.06 4.05
C LEU A 436 -8.93 -37.53 5.28
N ASP A 437 -8.80 -38.36 6.30
CA ASP A 437 -8.05 -38.03 7.50
C ASP A 437 -6.57 -38.51 7.43
N TYR A 438 -6.34 -39.71 6.86
CA TYR A 438 -5.04 -40.32 6.68
C TYR A 438 -4.95 -41.03 5.33
N ALA A 439 -3.77 -41.03 4.73
CA ALA A 439 -3.52 -41.64 3.42
C ALA A 439 -3.94 -43.09 3.33
N GLU A 440 -3.79 -43.88 4.43
CA GLU A 440 -4.19 -45.30 4.51
C GLU A 440 -5.70 -45.54 4.30
N PHE A 441 -6.54 -44.54 4.45
CA PHE A 441 -8.01 -44.62 4.24
C PHE A 441 -8.47 -44.14 2.85
N LEU A 442 -7.54 -43.90 1.91
CA LEU A 442 -7.88 -43.41 0.59
C LEU A 442 -8.85 -44.35 -0.16
N ASP A 443 -8.65 -45.65 -0.11
CA ASP A 443 -9.53 -46.65 -0.72
C ASP A 443 -10.99 -46.51 -0.23
N GLU A 444 -11.19 -46.25 1.09
CA GLU A 444 -12.51 -46.08 1.67
C GLU A 444 -13.11 -44.72 1.24
N ALA A 445 -12.30 -43.67 1.24
CA ALA A 445 -12.74 -42.35 0.82
C ALA A 445 -13.18 -42.31 -0.66
N LEU A 446 -12.56 -43.09 -1.51
CA LEU A 446 -12.88 -43.21 -2.93
C LEU A 446 -14.05 -44.15 -3.26
N LEU A 447 -14.67 -44.82 -2.28
CA LEU A 447 -15.79 -45.72 -2.52
C LEU A 447 -16.99 -45.03 -3.16
N GLU A 448 -17.25 -43.76 -2.81
CA GLU A 448 -18.34 -42.96 -3.37
C GLU A 448 -17.92 -42.09 -4.56
N ALA A 449 -16.61 -42.05 -4.90
CA ALA A 449 -16.04 -41.27 -5.97
C ALA A 449 -16.05 -42.01 -7.33
N TYR A 450 -17.22 -42.42 -7.78
CA TYR A 450 -17.40 -43.29 -8.98
C TYR A 450 -16.75 -42.70 -10.23
N GLU A 451 -16.93 -41.44 -10.52
CA GLU A 451 -16.41 -40.78 -11.72
C GLU A 451 -14.88 -40.78 -11.75
N LEU A 452 -14.27 -40.64 -10.57
CA LEU A 452 -12.83 -40.66 -10.41
C LEU A 452 -12.26 -42.09 -10.65
N ARG A 453 -12.88 -43.07 -10.06
CA ARG A 453 -12.51 -44.49 -10.25
C ARG A 453 -12.68 -44.97 -11.69
N GLU A 454 -13.80 -44.63 -12.32
CA GLU A 454 -14.02 -44.91 -13.75
C GLU A 454 -12.95 -44.26 -14.63
N SER A 455 -12.50 -43.07 -14.30
CA SER A 455 -11.43 -42.39 -15.00
C SER A 455 -10.10 -43.10 -14.85
N PHE A 456 -9.79 -43.58 -13.65
CA PHE A 456 -8.59 -44.39 -13.42
C PHE A 456 -8.63 -45.70 -14.21
N GLU A 457 -9.76 -46.40 -14.23
CA GLU A 457 -9.93 -47.61 -15.03
C GLU A 457 -9.71 -47.36 -16.53
N ARG A 458 -10.28 -46.26 -17.06
CA ARG A 458 -10.06 -45.87 -18.47
C ARG A 458 -8.60 -45.52 -18.75
N ASN A 459 -7.86 -44.99 -17.76
CA ASN A 459 -6.45 -44.64 -17.91
C ASN A 459 -5.50 -45.84 -18.00
N ILE A 460 -5.90 -47.03 -17.49
CA ILE A 460 -5.08 -48.23 -17.55
C ILE A 460 -4.78 -48.63 -19.02
N GLU A 461 -5.73 -48.44 -19.92
CA GLU A 461 -5.61 -48.83 -21.32
C GLU A 461 -5.04 -47.72 -22.23
N LYS A 462 -4.84 -46.46 -21.68
CA LYS A 462 -4.40 -45.28 -22.45
C LYS A 462 -2.87 -45.10 -22.33
N GLY A 463 -2.25 -44.63 -23.42
CA GLY A 463 -0.90 -44.10 -23.39
C GLY A 463 -0.82 -42.79 -22.60
N ASP A 464 0.36 -42.45 -22.05
CA ASP A 464 0.54 -41.35 -21.11
C ASP A 464 0.06 -40.00 -21.65
N SER A 465 0.17 -39.73 -22.94
CA SER A 465 -0.32 -38.52 -23.59
C SER A 465 -1.86 -38.44 -23.75
N GLU A 466 -2.57 -39.56 -23.57
CA GLU A 466 -4.02 -39.67 -23.74
C GLU A 466 -4.78 -39.87 -22.43
N LYS A 467 -4.05 -40.00 -21.30
CA LYS A 467 -4.64 -40.18 -19.98
C LYS A 467 -5.50 -38.97 -19.58
N GLU A 468 -6.58 -39.25 -18.89
CA GLU A 468 -7.38 -38.25 -18.20
C GLU A 468 -6.66 -37.80 -16.95
N TRP A 469 -6.51 -36.49 -16.78
CA TRP A 469 -5.86 -35.88 -15.65
C TRP A 469 -6.86 -35.23 -14.72
N TRP A 470 -6.54 -35.23 -13.45
CA TRP A 470 -7.32 -34.59 -12.39
C TRP A 470 -6.47 -33.59 -11.63
N ILE A 471 -7.12 -32.58 -11.09
CA ILE A 471 -6.52 -31.59 -10.21
C ILE A 471 -7.12 -31.73 -8.81
N LEU A 472 -6.28 -32.05 -7.83
CA LEU A 472 -6.63 -32.11 -6.42
C LEU A 472 -6.58 -30.71 -5.84
N LYS A 473 -7.59 -30.31 -5.07
CA LYS A 473 -7.69 -29.03 -4.37
C LYS A 473 -8.18 -29.27 -2.96
N PRO A 474 -7.44 -28.84 -1.91
CA PRO A 474 -7.98 -28.85 -0.56
C PRO A 474 -9.19 -27.91 -0.45
N GLY A 475 -10.21 -28.33 0.31
CA GLY A 475 -11.50 -27.60 0.37
C GLY A 475 -11.43 -26.24 1.07
N MET A 476 -10.45 -26.06 1.96
CA MET A 476 -10.31 -24.88 2.82
C MET A 476 -9.00 -24.10 2.56
N SER A 477 -8.19 -24.47 1.58
CA SER A 477 -6.95 -23.77 1.27
C SER A 477 -7.17 -22.58 0.34
N ASP A 478 -6.53 -21.46 0.66
CA ASP A 478 -6.48 -20.27 -0.17
C ASP A 478 -5.19 -20.23 -1.02
N ARG A 479 -5.19 -19.39 -2.06
CA ARG A 479 -4.01 -19.05 -2.86
C ARG A 479 -3.33 -20.23 -3.60
N GLY A 480 -4.02 -21.36 -3.76
CA GLY A 480 -3.48 -22.50 -4.53
C GLY A 480 -2.55 -23.43 -3.77
N GLN A 481 -2.47 -23.30 -2.45
CA GLN A 481 -1.72 -24.25 -1.62
C GLN A 481 -2.34 -25.64 -1.69
N GLY A 482 -1.49 -26.67 -1.75
CA GLY A 482 -1.93 -28.06 -1.80
C GLY A 482 -2.54 -28.51 -3.13
N ILE A 483 -2.51 -27.70 -4.20
CA ILE A 483 -2.96 -28.16 -5.51
C ILE A 483 -1.94 -29.15 -6.08
N ARG A 484 -2.45 -30.32 -6.56
CA ARG A 484 -1.63 -31.34 -7.22
C ARG A 484 -2.36 -31.88 -8.46
N LEU A 485 -1.60 -32.41 -9.41
CA LEU A 485 -2.11 -33.12 -10.57
C LEU A 485 -1.90 -34.61 -10.40
N PHE A 486 -2.87 -35.41 -10.77
CA PHE A 486 -2.81 -36.87 -10.70
C PHE A 486 -3.68 -37.51 -11.78
N ASN A 487 -3.42 -38.77 -12.11
CA ASN A 487 -4.16 -39.52 -13.14
C ASN A 487 -4.40 -41.01 -12.81
N SER A 488 -3.99 -41.43 -11.62
CA SER A 488 -4.23 -42.78 -11.10
C SER A 488 -4.42 -42.70 -9.58
N GLU A 489 -4.88 -43.83 -9.01
CA GLU A 489 -5.02 -44.00 -7.57
C GLU A 489 -3.65 -44.01 -6.88
N GLU A 490 -2.66 -44.65 -7.51
CA GLU A 490 -1.30 -44.70 -7.00
C GLU A 490 -0.71 -43.27 -6.90
N SER A 491 -0.84 -42.47 -7.95
CA SER A 491 -0.32 -41.11 -7.92
C SER A 491 -1.08 -40.21 -6.91
N LEU A 492 -2.35 -40.47 -6.64
CA LEU A 492 -3.12 -39.79 -5.60
C LEU A 492 -2.67 -40.24 -4.19
N GLN A 493 -2.42 -41.51 -4.01
CA GLN A 493 -1.89 -42.09 -2.77
C GLN A 493 -0.51 -41.49 -2.43
N GLU A 494 0.41 -41.47 -3.41
CA GLU A 494 1.74 -40.86 -3.25
C GLU A 494 1.68 -39.36 -2.80
N ILE A 495 0.70 -38.62 -3.30
CA ILE A 495 0.50 -37.20 -2.88
C ILE A 495 0.15 -37.13 -1.39
N PHE A 496 -0.75 -37.97 -0.90
CA PHE A 496 -1.17 -37.93 0.50
C PHE A 496 -0.10 -38.49 1.43
N GLU A 497 0.61 -39.59 1.03
CA GLU A 497 1.73 -40.14 1.77
C GLU A 497 2.86 -39.10 1.92
N GLY A 498 3.21 -38.38 0.84
CA GLY A 498 4.20 -37.31 0.90
C GLY A 498 3.83 -36.19 1.87
N TRP A 499 2.55 -35.85 1.99
CA TRP A 499 2.12 -34.83 2.96
C TRP A 499 2.14 -35.32 4.41
N GLU A 500 2.01 -36.63 4.66
CA GLU A 500 2.13 -37.21 5.99
C GLU A 500 3.60 -37.32 6.44
N GLU A 501 4.51 -37.71 5.53
CA GLU A 501 5.95 -37.77 5.81
C GLU A 501 6.50 -36.37 6.19
N ASP A 502 6.11 -35.32 5.46
CA ASP A 502 6.50 -33.92 5.76
C ASP A 502 6.00 -33.48 7.14
N SER A 503 4.85 -34.02 7.63
CA SER A 503 4.27 -33.66 8.93
C SER A 503 4.95 -34.36 10.12
N ASP A 504 5.48 -35.55 9.95
CA ASP A 504 6.13 -36.31 11.03
C ASP A 504 7.53 -35.77 11.35
N ASP A 505 8.21 -35.18 10.37
CA ASP A 505 9.52 -34.54 10.58
C ASP A 505 9.45 -33.24 11.42
N GLU A 506 8.30 -32.55 11.45
CA GLU A 506 8.10 -31.35 12.27
C GLU A 506 7.76 -31.63 13.75
N GLU A 507 7.23 -32.80 14.10
CA GLU A 507 6.94 -33.14 15.51
C GLU A 507 8.16 -33.52 16.35
N GLY A 508 9.33 -33.67 15.72
CA GLY A 508 10.60 -34.07 16.35
C GLY A 508 11.35 -32.99 17.14
N GLU A 509 11.05 -31.71 16.99
CA GLU A 509 11.73 -30.58 17.64
C GLU A 509 10.79 -29.64 18.41
N THR A 510 10.07 -30.14 19.43
CA THR A 510 9.42 -29.27 20.41
C THR A 510 10.31 -29.04 21.61
N ASN A 511 11.00 -27.91 21.65
CA ASN A 511 11.41 -27.27 22.87
C ASN A 511 10.62 -25.97 23.05
N ASP A 512 9.92 -25.94 24.20
CA ASP A 512 9.12 -24.84 24.72
C ASP A 512 9.68 -23.44 24.46
N VAL A 513 8.93 -22.57 23.72
CA VAL A 513 8.84 -21.14 24.03
C VAL A 513 7.53 -20.59 23.47
N GLU A 514 6.79 -19.93 24.36
CA GLU A 514 5.54 -19.22 24.17
C GLU A 514 5.56 -18.18 23.04
N THR A 515 4.41 -18.09 22.37
CA THR A 515 3.98 -17.05 21.40
C THR A 515 4.19 -15.61 21.88
N PRO A 516 4.16 -14.53 21.09
CA PRO A 516 3.25 -14.26 19.99
C PRO A 516 3.85 -13.40 18.84
N ASP A 517 3.05 -13.26 17.85
CA ASP A 517 2.96 -12.09 16.92
C ASP A 517 3.32 -12.37 15.46
N ALA A 518 2.27 -12.21 14.66
CA ALA A 518 2.30 -12.27 13.21
C ALA A 518 3.26 -11.23 12.62
N GLY A 519 4.36 -11.69 12.08
CA GLY A 519 5.35 -10.93 11.32
C GLY A 519 5.84 -11.76 10.15
N ASP A 520 5.48 -11.33 8.96
CA ASP A 520 5.89 -11.75 7.64
C ASP A 520 7.33 -12.33 7.61
N SER A 521 7.46 -13.63 7.52
CA SER A 521 8.72 -14.27 7.12
C SER A 521 8.45 -15.24 5.98
N GLN A 522 8.97 -14.87 4.81
CA GLN A 522 9.09 -15.73 3.65
C GLN A 522 10.03 -16.89 4.01
N ASP A 523 9.48 -18.07 4.18
CA ASP A 523 10.20 -19.31 3.93
C ASP A 523 9.23 -20.31 3.29
N ASN A 524 9.62 -20.81 2.12
CA ASN A 524 8.93 -21.81 1.34
C ASN A 524 9.16 -23.17 1.98
N ASP A 525 8.42 -23.49 3.03
CA ASP A 525 8.24 -24.87 3.43
C ASP A 525 6.81 -25.01 3.99
N THR A 526 5.92 -25.51 3.15
CA THR A 526 4.52 -25.66 3.49
C THR A 526 4.20 -27.12 3.69
N GLY A 527 4.54 -27.66 4.84
CA GLY A 527 4.00 -28.91 5.33
C GLY A 527 2.47 -28.82 5.36
N ILE A 528 1.79 -29.59 4.52
CA ILE A 528 0.32 -29.66 4.52
C ILE A 528 -0.08 -30.78 5.47
N ILE A 529 -0.63 -30.42 6.62
CA ILE A 529 -1.15 -31.40 7.58
C ILE A 529 -2.51 -31.89 7.08
N THR A 530 -2.52 -33.08 6.51
CA THR A 530 -3.71 -33.73 5.91
C THR A 530 -4.88 -33.79 6.88
N SER A 531 -4.64 -34.11 8.15
CA SER A 531 -5.66 -34.19 9.20
C SER A 531 -6.34 -32.86 9.54
N GLN A 532 -5.75 -31.71 9.18
CA GLN A 532 -6.37 -30.40 9.34
C GLN A 532 -7.25 -29.99 8.15
N LEU A 533 -7.01 -30.52 6.97
CA LEU A 533 -7.72 -30.13 5.75
C LEU A 533 -8.91 -31.03 5.42
N ARG A 534 -8.96 -32.25 5.83
CA ARG A 534 -10.03 -33.29 5.75
C ARG A 534 -10.86 -33.34 4.47
N HIS A 535 -11.24 -32.22 3.88
CA HIS A 535 -12.11 -32.12 2.71
C HIS A 535 -11.30 -31.83 1.46
N PHE A 536 -11.38 -32.68 0.47
CA PHE A 536 -10.70 -32.56 -0.80
C PHE A 536 -11.66 -32.57 -1.98
N ILE A 537 -11.27 -31.88 -3.04
CA ILE A 537 -12.00 -31.80 -4.29
C ILE A 537 -11.08 -32.24 -5.42
N ALA A 538 -11.46 -33.28 -6.11
CA ALA A 538 -10.84 -33.70 -7.38
C ALA A 538 -11.70 -33.16 -8.54
N GLN A 539 -11.08 -32.43 -9.44
CA GLN A 539 -11.76 -31.87 -10.62
C GLN A 539 -11.03 -32.32 -11.90
N PRO A 540 -11.74 -32.72 -12.97
CA PRO A 540 -11.09 -33.07 -14.23
C PRO A 540 -10.23 -31.92 -14.73
N TYR A 541 -8.96 -32.17 -15.02
CA TYR A 541 -8.04 -31.18 -15.54
C TYR A 541 -8.34 -30.89 -17.02
N ILE A 542 -8.50 -29.61 -17.36
CA ILE A 542 -8.82 -29.18 -18.71
C ILE A 542 -7.54 -29.14 -19.54
N HIS A 543 -7.47 -30.00 -20.54
CA HIS A 543 -6.33 -30.23 -21.39
C HIS A 543 -6.78 -30.63 -22.81
N PRO A 544 -6.14 -30.13 -23.90
CA PRO A 544 -5.18 -29.03 -23.91
C PRO A 544 -5.84 -27.67 -23.72
N PRO A 545 -5.22 -26.74 -22.99
CA PRO A 545 -5.69 -25.36 -22.90
C PRO A 545 -5.39 -24.59 -24.18
N LEU A 546 -6.09 -23.47 -24.41
CA LEU A 546 -5.72 -22.53 -25.46
C LEU A 546 -4.36 -21.92 -25.13
N LEU A 547 -3.45 -21.96 -26.10
CA LEU A 547 -2.10 -21.41 -25.97
C LEU A 547 -1.89 -20.27 -26.97
N LEU A 548 -1.26 -19.21 -26.51
CA LEU A 548 -1.02 -18.00 -27.30
C LEU A 548 0.47 -17.89 -27.62
N PRO A 549 0.87 -17.87 -28.91
CA PRO A 549 2.27 -17.70 -29.31
C PRO A 549 2.91 -16.42 -28.74
N SER A 550 2.18 -15.31 -28.72
CA SER A 550 2.66 -14.03 -28.15
C SER A 550 2.98 -14.10 -26.66
N SER A 551 2.49 -15.12 -25.96
CA SER A 551 2.72 -15.36 -24.53
C SER A 551 3.62 -16.58 -24.27
N SER A 552 4.45 -16.97 -25.25
CA SER A 552 5.35 -18.12 -25.17
C SER A 552 4.64 -19.42 -24.85
N ASN A 553 3.40 -19.59 -25.35
CA ASN A 553 2.55 -20.77 -25.11
C ASN A 553 2.33 -21.07 -23.61
N ARG A 554 2.21 -20.02 -22.79
CA ARG A 554 1.84 -20.18 -21.38
C ARG A 554 0.33 -20.41 -21.26
N LYS A 555 -0.04 -21.29 -20.33
CA LYS A 555 -1.44 -21.47 -19.92
C LYS A 555 -1.98 -20.19 -19.31
N PHE A 556 -3.24 -19.87 -19.51
CA PHE A 556 -3.90 -18.73 -18.89
C PHE A 556 -5.35 -19.05 -18.54
N HIS A 557 -5.88 -18.34 -17.57
CA HIS A 557 -7.30 -18.26 -17.31
C HIS A 557 -7.81 -16.82 -17.47
N LEU A 558 -9.11 -16.67 -17.62
CA LEU A 558 -9.78 -15.38 -17.75
C LEU A 558 -10.45 -15.04 -16.42
N ARG A 559 -10.04 -13.92 -15.80
CA ARG A 559 -10.74 -13.28 -14.69
C ARG A 559 -11.82 -12.37 -15.25
N VAL A 560 -13.07 -12.68 -14.96
CA VAL A 560 -14.27 -11.96 -15.39
C VAL A 560 -14.94 -11.35 -14.16
N TYR A 561 -15.22 -10.06 -14.19
CA TYR A 561 -15.97 -9.41 -13.12
C TYR A 561 -17.46 -9.44 -13.45
N VAL A 562 -18.24 -9.88 -12.47
CA VAL A 562 -19.70 -10.06 -12.57
C VAL A 562 -20.37 -9.29 -11.45
N LEU A 563 -21.33 -8.45 -11.79
CA LEU A 563 -22.15 -7.72 -10.83
C LEU A 563 -23.53 -8.36 -10.74
N ALA A 564 -23.91 -8.77 -9.55
CA ALA A 564 -25.27 -9.19 -9.22
C ALA A 564 -25.99 -8.09 -8.41
N VAL A 565 -27.23 -7.79 -8.74
CA VAL A 565 -28.01 -6.68 -8.15
C VAL A 565 -29.41 -7.11 -7.77
N GLY A 566 -29.82 -6.80 -6.57
CA GLY A 566 -31.19 -6.94 -6.10
C GLY A 566 -31.70 -8.38 -6.08
N SER A 567 -32.96 -8.56 -6.47
CA SER A 567 -33.63 -9.88 -6.49
C SER A 567 -33.06 -10.86 -7.50
N LEU A 568 -32.43 -10.42 -8.54
CA LEU A 568 -31.28 -10.97 -9.25
C LEU A 568 -31.21 -10.47 -10.71
N LYS A 569 -30.56 -9.34 -10.89
CA LYS A 569 -30.01 -8.94 -12.18
C LYS A 569 -28.53 -9.23 -12.21
N VAL A 570 -28.07 -9.96 -13.22
CA VAL A 570 -26.67 -10.36 -13.34
C VAL A 570 -26.07 -9.69 -14.57
N TYR A 571 -24.94 -9.01 -14.35
CA TYR A 571 -24.22 -8.31 -15.40
C TYR A 571 -22.80 -8.83 -15.51
N VAL A 572 -22.33 -9.05 -16.72
CA VAL A 572 -20.92 -9.36 -17.02
C VAL A 572 -20.22 -8.08 -17.47
N PHE A 573 -19.11 -7.77 -16.83
CA PHE A 573 -18.26 -6.66 -17.22
C PHE A 573 -17.39 -7.05 -18.42
N LYS A 574 -17.41 -6.24 -19.48
CA LYS A 574 -16.76 -6.56 -20.75
C LYS A 574 -15.23 -6.60 -20.65
N GLU A 575 -14.62 -5.74 -19.80
CA GLU A 575 -13.19 -5.74 -19.63
C GLU A 575 -12.77 -6.92 -18.75
N MET A 576 -12.11 -7.89 -19.37
CA MET A 576 -11.64 -9.12 -18.74
C MET A 576 -10.11 -9.14 -18.71
N LEU A 577 -9.55 -9.87 -17.75
CA LEU A 577 -8.11 -10.07 -17.59
C LEU A 577 -7.74 -11.51 -18.00
N ALA A 578 -6.65 -11.65 -18.70
CA ALA A 578 -5.98 -12.93 -18.91
C ALA A 578 -4.78 -13.03 -17.96
N LEU A 579 -4.82 -14.02 -17.08
CA LEU A 579 -3.79 -14.30 -16.06
C LEU A 579 -2.98 -15.53 -16.51
N PHE A 580 -1.68 -15.32 -16.75
CA PHE A 580 -0.81 -16.32 -17.33
C PHE A 580 -0.03 -17.07 -16.26
N ALA A 581 0.19 -18.37 -16.49
CA ALA A 581 1.14 -19.18 -15.74
C ALA A 581 2.57 -18.62 -15.87
N GLU A 582 3.43 -18.94 -14.94
CA GLU A 582 4.81 -18.42 -14.93
C GLU A 582 5.63 -18.95 -16.11
N LYS A 583 5.50 -20.25 -16.40
CA LYS A 583 6.27 -20.96 -17.43
C LYS A 583 5.42 -21.45 -18.60
N PRO A 584 6.03 -21.74 -19.76
CA PRO A 584 5.33 -22.36 -20.89
C PRO A 584 4.66 -23.66 -20.50
N TYR A 585 3.46 -23.86 -21.02
CA TYR A 585 2.67 -25.08 -20.78
C TYR A 585 3.35 -26.31 -21.36
N VAL A 586 3.30 -27.41 -20.64
CA VAL A 586 3.73 -28.74 -21.06
C VAL A 586 2.60 -29.72 -20.78
N ASN A 587 2.42 -30.74 -21.64
CA ASN A 587 1.44 -31.80 -21.38
C ASN A 587 1.79 -32.52 -20.08
N PRO A 588 0.85 -32.69 -19.13
CA PRO A 588 1.11 -33.41 -17.88
C PRO A 588 1.62 -34.85 -18.09
N GLY A 589 1.29 -35.47 -19.22
CA GLY A 589 1.76 -36.82 -19.56
C GLY A 589 3.23 -36.93 -20.05
N ASN A 590 3.95 -35.81 -20.14
CA ASN A 590 5.39 -35.83 -20.48
C ASN A 590 6.23 -35.95 -19.19
N ASP A 591 7.40 -36.58 -19.30
CA ASP A 591 8.27 -36.92 -18.16
C ASP A 591 8.59 -35.75 -17.20
N ASP A 592 8.62 -34.51 -17.69
CA ASP A 592 8.87 -33.30 -16.90
C ASP A 592 7.58 -32.51 -16.57
N GLY A 593 6.40 -33.04 -16.94
CA GLY A 593 5.14 -32.25 -16.96
C GLY A 593 4.51 -32.05 -15.58
N ILE A 594 4.66 -32.95 -14.64
CA ILE A 594 3.97 -32.98 -13.35
C ILE A 594 4.75 -32.22 -12.26
N GLU A 595 6.07 -32.30 -12.28
CA GLU A 595 6.94 -31.78 -11.21
C GLU A 595 6.91 -30.26 -11.08
N ASP A 596 6.61 -29.54 -12.17
CA ASP A 596 6.65 -28.08 -12.19
C ASP A 596 5.24 -27.47 -12.35
N LEU A 597 4.54 -27.33 -11.23
CA LEU A 597 3.20 -26.73 -11.19
C LEU A 597 3.15 -25.27 -11.71
N SER A 598 4.28 -24.55 -11.79
CA SER A 598 4.34 -23.20 -12.35
C SER A 598 3.97 -23.13 -13.84
N ARG A 599 3.89 -24.27 -14.53
CA ARG A 599 3.43 -24.42 -15.91
C ARG A 599 1.91 -24.60 -16.01
N HIS A 600 1.27 -25.04 -14.92
CA HIS A 600 -0.12 -25.44 -14.88
C HIS A 600 -1.01 -24.51 -14.08
N LEU A 601 -0.46 -23.87 -13.04
CA LEU A 601 -1.17 -22.96 -12.18
C LEU A 601 -1.01 -21.51 -12.68
N THR A 602 -2.11 -20.81 -12.71
CA THR A 602 -2.20 -19.43 -13.21
C THR A 602 -2.47 -18.42 -12.08
N ASN A 603 -2.31 -18.86 -10.81
CA ASN A 603 -2.49 -18.02 -9.62
C ASN A 603 -1.28 -17.10 -9.45
N THR A 604 -1.49 -15.81 -9.48
CA THR A 604 -0.43 -14.79 -9.37
C THR A 604 0.28 -14.81 -8.01
N CYS A 605 -0.36 -15.35 -6.97
CA CYS A 605 0.22 -15.47 -5.63
C CYS A 605 1.42 -16.43 -5.57
N LEU A 606 1.52 -17.39 -6.49
CA LEU A 606 2.61 -18.37 -6.55
C LEU A 606 3.81 -17.86 -7.36
N GLN A 607 3.75 -16.66 -7.94
CA GLN A 607 4.76 -16.10 -8.85
C GLN A 607 5.75 -15.16 -8.16
N THR A 608 5.91 -15.21 -6.85
CA THR A 608 6.68 -14.25 -6.04
C THR A 608 8.19 -14.46 -6.04
N SER A 609 8.73 -15.44 -6.73
CA SER A 609 10.17 -15.79 -6.62
C SER A 609 11.09 -15.15 -7.67
N ALA A 610 10.57 -14.44 -8.68
CA ALA A 610 11.39 -13.78 -9.70
C ALA A 610 11.20 -12.26 -9.63
N GLY A 611 12.17 -11.60 -9.02
CA GLY A 611 12.30 -10.15 -9.08
C GLY A 611 12.30 -9.64 -10.53
N MET A 612 11.63 -8.48 -10.75
CA MET A 612 11.66 -7.66 -11.96
C MET A 612 11.02 -8.28 -13.23
N ASN A 613 9.70 -8.38 -13.28
CA ASN A 613 8.91 -8.15 -14.51
C ASN A 613 7.43 -8.56 -14.32
N GLY A 614 6.76 -8.05 -13.29
CA GLY A 614 5.33 -8.28 -13.02
C GLY A 614 4.38 -7.78 -14.13
N SER A 615 4.86 -7.06 -15.14
CA SER A 615 4.04 -6.49 -16.21
C SER A 615 3.59 -7.51 -17.29
N ASN A 616 4.05 -8.77 -17.23
CA ASN A 616 3.78 -9.76 -18.29
C ASN A 616 2.87 -10.91 -17.87
N SER A 617 2.46 -11.00 -16.61
CA SER A 617 1.61 -12.08 -16.11
C SER A 617 0.11 -11.78 -16.21
N VAL A 618 -0.28 -10.51 -16.28
CA VAL A 618 -1.66 -10.08 -16.40
C VAL A 618 -1.82 -9.15 -17.61
N ARG A 619 -2.77 -9.47 -18.51
CA ARG A 619 -3.04 -8.68 -19.71
C ARG A 619 -4.56 -8.50 -19.87
N ARG A 620 -4.97 -7.37 -20.48
CA ARG A 620 -6.36 -7.22 -20.89
C ARG A 620 -6.68 -8.23 -21.99
N PHE A 621 -7.75 -8.99 -21.84
CA PHE A 621 -8.15 -10.00 -22.83
C PHE A 621 -8.32 -9.40 -24.24
N TRP A 622 -8.96 -8.24 -24.34
CA TRP A 622 -9.21 -7.58 -25.63
C TRP A 622 -7.95 -7.03 -26.30
N SER A 623 -6.84 -6.85 -25.56
CA SER A 623 -5.56 -6.40 -26.11
C SER A 623 -4.66 -7.52 -26.62
N ILE A 624 -5.13 -8.77 -26.60
CA ILE A 624 -4.41 -9.93 -27.14
C ILE A 624 -4.59 -9.93 -28.66
N ASP A 625 -3.50 -9.80 -29.41
CA ASP A 625 -3.52 -9.69 -30.87
C ASP A 625 -3.02 -10.97 -31.58
N ASP A 626 -3.16 -12.14 -30.93
CA ASP A 626 -2.79 -13.41 -31.55
C ASP A 626 -3.80 -13.79 -32.64
N ASP A 627 -3.27 -14.04 -33.82
CA ASP A 627 -4.03 -14.64 -34.91
C ASP A 627 -4.09 -16.15 -34.69
N LEU A 628 -5.31 -16.65 -34.48
CA LEU A 628 -5.61 -18.08 -34.27
C LEU A 628 -6.45 -18.61 -35.41
N PRO A 629 -5.83 -19.01 -36.54
CA PRO A 629 -6.57 -19.40 -37.73
C PRO A 629 -7.58 -20.54 -37.51
N SER A 630 -7.31 -21.43 -36.56
CA SER A 630 -8.19 -22.54 -36.18
C SER A 630 -9.50 -22.09 -35.55
N LEU A 631 -9.53 -20.94 -34.86
CA LEU A 631 -10.68 -20.41 -34.13
C LEU A 631 -11.40 -19.28 -34.87
N GLY A 632 -10.74 -18.67 -35.88
CA GLY A 632 -11.24 -17.54 -36.65
C GLY A 632 -10.95 -16.18 -35.95
N SER A 633 -11.12 -15.11 -36.73
CA SER A 633 -10.81 -13.74 -36.25
C SER A 633 -11.75 -13.22 -35.15
N ASP A 634 -12.89 -13.84 -34.96
CA ASP A 634 -13.94 -13.51 -33.98
C ASP A 634 -13.91 -14.40 -32.73
N TRP A 635 -12.81 -15.11 -32.50
CA TRP A 635 -12.69 -16.06 -31.38
C TRP A 635 -12.90 -15.43 -30.01
N LYS A 636 -12.43 -14.19 -29.80
CA LYS A 636 -12.62 -13.49 -28.54
C LYS A 636 -14.07 -13.17 -28.24
N GLU A 637 -14.80 -12.71 -29.25
CA GLU A 637 -16.23 -12.46 -29.17
C GLU A 637 -17.02 -13.75 -28.91
N LYS A 638 -16.65 -14.84 -29.53
CA LYS A 638 -17.26 -16.16 -29.28
C LYS A 638 -17.04 -16.65 -27.87
N VAL A 639 -15.83 -16.50 -27.36
CA VAL A 639 -15.49 -16.82 -25.96
C VAL A 639 -16.31 -15.94 -25.00
N TYR A 640 -16.41 -14.64 -25.28
CA TYR A 640 -17.19 -13.72 -24.45
C TYR A 640 -18.70 -14.06 -24.44
N GLU A 641 -19.28 -14.46 -25.58
CA GLU A 641 -20.67 -14.91 -25.65
C GLU A 641 -20.90 -16.17 -24.81
N GLN A 642 -19.99 -17.14 -24.87
CA GLN A 642 -20.05 -18.34 -24.02
C GLN A 642 -19.98 -17.97 -22.52
N ILE A 643 -19.04 -17.10 -22.15
CA ILE A 643 -18.89 -16.61 -20.77
C ILE A 643 -20.18 -15.96 -20.27
N CYS A 644 -20.79 -15.10 -21.09
CA CYS A 644 -22.05 -14.44 -20.75
C CYS A 644 -23.19 -15.46 -20.55
N ALA A 645 -23.32 -16.43 -21.44
CA ALA A 645 -24.34 -17.45 -21.34
C ALA A 645 -24.17 -18.39 -20.14
N VAL A 646 -22.93 -18.82 -19.89
CA VAL A 646 -22.57 -19.67 -18.73
C VAL A 646 -22.79 -18.93 -17.41
N THR A 647 -22.36 -17.66 -17.34
CA THR A 647 -22.56 -16.83 -16.15
C THR A 647 -24.04 -16.67 -15.84
N GLY A 648 -24.88 -16.34 -16.82
CA GLY A 648 -26.34 -16.26 -16.61
C GLY A 648 -26.92 -17.56 -16.10
N ALA A 649 -26.53 -18.68 -16.69
CA ALA A 649 -27.05 -20.01 -16.34
C ALA A 649 -26.61 -20.46 -14.93
N VAL A 650 -25.39 -20.17 -14.49
CA VAL A 650 -24.92 -20.58 -13.14
C VAL A 650 -25.61 -19.78 -12.04
N PHE A 651 -25.84 -18.49 -12.24
CA PHE A 651 -26.60 -17.68 -11.28
C PHE A 651 -28.07 -18.12 -11.23
N GLU A 652 -28.66 -18.47 -12.37
CA GLU A 652 -30.02 -19.04 -12.41
C GLU A 652 -30.09 -20.38 -11.68
N ALA A 653 -29.13 -21.27 -11.91
CA ALA A 653 -29.05 -22.56 -11.23
C ALA A 653 -28.93 -22.41 -9.72
N ALA A 654 -28.10 -21.49 -9.24
CA ALA A 654 -27.97 -21.20 -7.80
C ALA A 654 -29.26 -20.61 -7.23
N ALA A 655 -29.85 -19.63 -7.88
CA ALA A 655 -31.03 -18.91 -7.39
C ALA A 655 -32.29 -19.76 -7.37
N LYS A 656 -32.45 -20.69 -8.30
CA LYS A 656 -33.64 -21.58 -8.41
C LYS A 656 -33.40 -22.97 -7.79
N GLY A 657 -32.16 -23.46 -7.85
CA GLY A 657 -31.83 -24.83 -7.43
C GLY A 657 -31.34 -24.95 -5.99
N MET A 658 -30.70 -23.93 -5.45
CA MET A 658 -29.98 -23.99 -4.15
C MET A 658 -30.42 -22.91 -3.17
N LEU A 659 -31.72 -22.80 -2.94
CA LEU A 659 -32.35 -21.74 -2.14
C LEU A 659 -31.82 -21.56 -0.71
N VAL A 660 -31.30 -22.63 -0.11
CA VAL A 660 -30.71 -22.59 1.24
C VAL A 660 -29.29 -22.01 1.22
N HIS A 661 -28.60 -22.18 0.09
CA HIS A 661 -27.19 -21.81 -0.07
C HIS A 661 -26.95 -20.58 -0.95
N PHE A 662 -28.01 -20.06 -1.58
CA PHE A 662 -28.00 -18.78 -2.28
C PHE A 662 -29.33 -18.05 -2.06
N GLN A 663 -29.24 -16.89 -1.40
CA GLN A 663 -30.41 -16.06 -1.11
C GLN A 663 -30.15 -14.63 -1.55
N THR A 664 -30.95 -14.17 -2.51
CA THR A 664 -30.91 -12.80 -2.99
C THR A 664 -31.62 -11.84 -2.05
N LEU A 665 -31.18 -10.59 -2.01
CA LEU A 665 -31.79 -9.49 -1.29
C LEU A 665 -32.09 -8.33 -2.25
N PRO A 666 -33.31 -7.76 -2.23
CA PRO A 666 -33.69 -6.66 -3.12
C PRO A 666 -32.79 -5.42 -2.96
N ASN A 667 -32.26 -5.23 -1.76
CA ASN A 667 -31.43 -4.10 -1.37
C ASN A 667 -29.95 -4.49 -1.17
N ALA A 668 -29.46 -5.41 -1.97
CA ALA A 668 -28.06 -5.79 -2.02
C ALA A 668 -27.53 -5.81 -3.45
N PHE A 669 -26.25 -5.65 -3.60
CA PHE A 669 -25.49 -5.95 -4.81
C PHE A 669 -24.16 -6.58 -4.42
N GLU A 670 -23.54 -7.35 -5.32
CA GLU A 670 -22.24 -7.94 -5.05
C GLU A 670 -21.44 -8.11 -6.35
N ILE A 671 -20.13 -7.89 -6.24
CA ILE A 671 -19.18 -8.14 -7.34
C ILE A 671 -18.54 -9.49 -7.09
N PHE A 672 -18.61 -10.36 -8.12
CA PHE A 672 -17.94 -11.65 -8.13
C PHE A 672 -16.80 -11.64 -9.14
N GLY A 673 -15.68 -12.30 -8.78
CA GLY A 673 -14.65 -12.70 -9.74
C GLY A 673 -14.96 -14.10 -10.24
N VAL A 674 -15.18 -14.27 -11.53
CA VAL A 674 -15.47 -15.55 -12.15
C VAL A 674 -14.31 -15.96 -13.03
N ASP A 675 -13.79 -17.16 -12.81
CA ASP A 675 -12.64 -17.66 -13.52
C ASP A 675 -13.04 -18.68 -14.58
N PHE A 676 -12.57 -18.44 -15.81
CA PHE A 676 -12.78 -19.31 -16.96
C PHE A 676 -11.46 -19.75 -17.57
N LEU A 677 -11.37 -21.01 -17.96
CA LEU A 677 -10.31 -21.50 -18.84
C LEU A 677 -10.86 -21.66 -20.25
N VAL A 678 -10.06 -21.32 -21.24
CA VAL A 678 -10.40 -21.60 -22.64
C VAL A 678 -9.54 -22.78 -23.11
N ASP A 679 -10.16 -23.79 -23.72
CA ASP A 679 -9.44 -24.92 -24.29
C ASP A 679 -8.95 -24.67 -25.73
N GLY A 680 -8.20 -25.62 -26.27
CA GLY A 680 -7.64 -25.53 -27.62
C GLY A 680 -8.69 -25.42 -28.75
N GLU A 681 -9.94 -25.76 -28.49
CA GLU A 681 -11.07 -25.66 -29.42
C GLU A 681 -11.85 -24.34 -29.29
N GLY A 682 -11.43 -23.46 -28.32
CA GLY A 682 -12.07 -22.17 -28.05
C GLY A 682 -13.33 -22.30 -27.18
N GLN A 683 -13.50 -23.40 -26.46
CA GLN A 683 -14.58 -23.57 -25.50
C GLN A 683 -14.18 -22.98 -24.15
N ALA A 684 -15.05 -22.14 -23.59
CA ALA A 684 -14.86 -21.56 -22.26
C ALA A 684 -15.38 -22.52 -21.19
N TRP A 685 -14.54 -22.84 -20.23
CA TRP A 685 -14.85 -23.71 -19.09
C TRP A 685 -14.91 -22.90 -17.80
N LEU A 686 -16.02 -22.95 -17.10
CA LEU A 686 -16.15 -22.33 -15.79
C LEU A 686 -15.29 -23.10 -14.77
N LEU A 687 -14.42 -22.38 -14.05
CA LEU A 687 -13.57 -22.95 -13.02
C LEU A 687 -14.13 -22.72 -11.61
N GLU A 688 -14.32 -21.45 -11.25
CA GLU A 688 -14.77 -21.04 -9.92
C GLU A 688 -15.39 -19.64 -9.91
N LEU A 689 -16.11 -19.32 -8.84
CA LEU A 689 -16.56 -17.97 -8.52
C LEU A 689 -16.01 -17.56 -7.15
N ASN A 690 -15.52 -16.34 -7.05
CA ASN A 690 -14.98 -15.76 -5.85
C ASN A 690 -15.80 -14.54 -5.43
N ALA A 691 -16.27 -14.50 -4.17
CA ALA A 691 -16.73 -13.27 -3.56
C ALA A 691 -15.50 -12.42 -3.20
N PHE A 692 -15.62 -11.11 -3.28
CA PHE A 692 -14.51 -10.18 -3.00
C PHE A 692 -13.23 -10.53 -3.79
N PRO A 693 -13.29 -10.43 -5.12
CA PRO A 693 -12.13 -10.75 -5.95
C PRO A 693 -10.94 -9.85 -5.58
N ASP A 694 -9.74 -10.42 -5.57
CA ASP A 694 -8.51 -9.66 -5.36
C ASP A 694 -8.26 -8.75 -6.58
N PHE A 695 -8.59 -7.47 -6.41
CA PHE A 695 -8.41 -6.46 -7.45
C PHE A 695 -6.95 -6.05 -7.65
N ARG A 696 -6.05 -6.30 -6.68
CA ARG A 696 -4.61 -5.97 -6.78
C ARG A 696 -3.91 -6.77 -7.87
N GLN A 697 -4.43 -7.96 -8.20
CA GLN A 697 -3.95 -8.77 -9.33
C GLN A 697 -4.01 -8.04 -10.67
N THR A 698 -4.86 -7.01 -10.81
CA THR A 698 -4.93 -6.19 -12.02
C THR A 698 -3.67 -5.38 -12.26
N GLY A 699 -2.91 -5.07 -11.20
CA GLY A 699 -1.72 -4.22 -11.25
C GLY A 699 -2.04 -2.72 -11.44
N ASP A 700 -1.04 -1.88 -11.20
CA ASP A 700 -1.23 -0.42 -11.19
C ASP A 700 -1.55 0.17 -12.58
N GLU A 701 -0.98 -0.40 -13.65
CA GLU A 701 -1.19 0.10 -15.01
C GLU A 701 -2.64 -0.04 -15.51
N LEU A 702 -3.34 -1.07 -15.07
CA LEU A 702 -4.71 -1.37 -15.45
C LEU A 702 -5.75 -0.95 -14.41
N ARG A 703 -5.29 -0.48 -13.24
CA ARG A 703 -6.11 -0.13 -12.09
C ARG A 703 -7.32 0.74 -12.47
N ASP A 704 -7.07 1.91 -13.01
CA ASP A 704 -8.12 2.88 -13.35
C ASP A 704 -8.90 2.46 -14.62
N LYS A 705 -8.22 1.77 -15.55
CA LYS A 705 -8.78 1.39 -16.85
C LYS A 705 -9.74 0.20 -16.76
N VAL A 706 -9.56 -0.68 -15.78
CA VAL A 706 -10.37 -1.87 -15.56
C VAL A 706 -11.17 -1.73 -14.28
N VAL A 707 -10.50 -1.70 -13.13
CA VAL A 707 -11.17 -1.70 -11.82
C VAL A 707 -11.90 -0.39 -11.55
N GLY A 708 -11.29 0.76 -11.86
CA GLY A 708 -11.95 2.06 -11.72
C GLY A 708 -13.23 2.15 -12.54
N LYS A 709 -13.19 1.71 -13.80
CA LYS A 709 -14.38 1.66 -14.67
C LYS A 709 -15.44 0.66 -14.17
N LEU A 710 -15.02 -0.47 -13.63
CA LEU A 710 -15.94 -1.43 -13.01
C LEU A 710 -16.72 -0.77 -11.88
N PHE A 711 -16.05 -0.07 -10.94
CA PHE A 711 -16.74 0.61 -9.83
C PHE A 711 -17.65 1.73 -10.32
N GLU A 712 -17.27 2.47 -11.35
CA GLU A 712 -18.16 3.46 -11.98
C GLU A 712 -19.43 2.80 -12.53
N ALA A 713 -19.28 1.64 -13.18
CA ALA A 713 -20.39 0.86 -13.71
C ALA A 713 -21.28 0.27 -12.59
N VAL A 714 -20.69 -0.14 -11.47
CA VAL A 714 -21.40 -0.61 -10.26
C VAL A 714 -22.25 0.50 -9.67
N VAL A 715 -21.70 1.71 -9.51
CA VAL A 715 -22.46 2.86 -9.00
C VAL A 715 -23.67 3.16 -9.92
N ASP A 716 -23.46 3.12 -11.21
CA ASP A 716 -24.54 3.38 -12.17
C ASP A 716 -25.61 2.29 -12.17
N ALA A 717 -25.23 1.00 -12.10
CA ALA A 717 -26.16 -0.12 -12.23
C ALA A 717 -26.88 -0.51 -10.93
N SER A 718 -26.27 -0.26 -9.75
CA SER A 718 -26.81 -0.69 -8.46
C SER A 718 -27.21 0.48 -7.55
N ILE A 719 -26.32 1.46 -7.34
CA ILE A 719 -26.52 2.52 -6.34
C ILE A 719 -27.51 3.58 -6.83
N LYS A 720 -27.32 4.08 -8.06
CA LYS A 720 -28.25 5.08 -8.64
C LYS A 720 -29.71 4.61 -8.66
N PRO A 721 -30.02 3.39 -9.14
CA PRO A 721 -31.40 2.90 -9.15
C PRO A 721 -32.01 2.75 -7.77
N PHE A 722 -31.24 2.26 -6.80
CA PHE A 722 -31.73 2.05 -5.44
C PHE A 722 -32.14 3.38 -4.77
N PHE A 723 -31.32 4.41 -4.91
CA PHE A 723 -31.62 5.73 -4.34
C PHE A 723 -32.43 6.63 -5.30
N ASP A 724 -33.07 6.05 -6.32
CA ASP A 724 -33.92 6.76 -7.29
C ASP A 724 -33.20 7.95 -7.95
N ILE A 725 -31.93 7.76 -8.31
CA ILE A 725 -31.10 8.71 -9.02
C ILE A 725 -31.17 8.39 -10.52
N LYS A 726 -31.40 9.41 -11.34
CA LYS A 726 -31.50 9.23 -12.80
C LYS A 726 -30.19 8.71 -13.38
N ARG A 727 -30.30 7.69 -14.22
CA ARG A 727 -29.20 7.15 -15.03
C ARG A 727 -29.13 7.88 -16.38
N ASP A 728 -27.93 8.14 -16.84
CA ASP A 728 -27.69 8.54 -18.22
C ASP A 728 -27.54 7.27 -19.07
N ILE A 729 -28.49 7.03 -19.98
CA ILE A 729 -28.53 5.82 -20.80
C ILE A 729 -27.31 5.73 -21.73
N ASN A 730 -26.76 6.85 -22.17
CA ASN A 730 -25.57 6.86 -23.02
C ASN A 730 -24.34 6.43 -22.23
N VAL A 731 -24.17 6.93 -21.02
CA VAL A 731 -23.07 6.55 -20.11
C VAL A 731 -23.17 5.09 -19.72
N ALA A 732 -24.37 4.59 -19.41
CA ALA A 732 -24.57 3.19 -19.03
C ALA A 732 -24.09 2.21 -20.10
N SER A 733 -24.32 2.53 -21.39
CA SER A 733 -23.84 1.69 -22.50
C SER A 733 -22.32 1.69 -22.68
N GLU A 734 -21.66 2.80 -22.32
CA GLU A 734 -20.20 2.97 -22.42
C GLU A 734 -19.44 2.32 -21.26
N LEU A 735 -20.09 2.09 -20.12
CA LEU A 735 -19.47 1.52 -18.93
C LEU A 735 -19.22 0.00 -19.03
N GLY A 736 -19.67 -0.65 -20.09
CA GLY A 736 -19.27 -2.02 -20.43
C GLY A 736 -19.92 -3.13 -19.60
N LEU A 737 -21.03 -2.89 -18.90
CA LEU A 737 -21.84 -3.93 -18.25
C LEU A 737 -22.87 -4.50 -19.23
N ARG A 738 -22.88 -5.83 -19.40
CA ARG A 738 -23.86 -6.57 -20.20
C ARG A 738 -24.78 -7.36 -19.27
N LEU A 739 -26.09 -7.09 -19.33
CA LEU A 739 -27.10 -7.87 -18.63
C LEU A 739 -27.18 -9.28 -19.23
N VAL A 740 -26.98 -10.32 -18.42
CA VAL A 740 -26.99 -11.73 -18.84
C VAL A 740 -28.11 -12.54 -18.18
N ALA A 741 -28.64 -12.07 -17.07
CA ALA A 741 -29.84 -12.65 -16.46
C ALA A 741 -30.64 -11.54 -15.74
N ASP A 742 -31.97 -11.62 -15.84
CA ASP A 742 -32.94 -10.80 -15.10
C ASP A 742 -34.04 -11.74 -14.60
N LEU A 743 -33.89 -12.16 -13.33
CA LEU A 743 -34.73 -13.23 -12.81
C LEU A 743 -35.71 -12.63 -11.78
N ASP A 744 -36.99 -12.77 -12.07
CA ASP A 744 -38.04 -12.55 -11.09
C ASP A 744 -38.22 -13.84 -10.24
N LEU A 745 -37.69 -13.80 -9.02
CA LEU A 745 -37.78 -14.93 -8.08
C LEU A 745 -39.05 -14.90 -7.21
N GLY A 746 -39.99 -13.98 -7.50
CA GLY A 746 -41.23 -13.84 -6.75
C GLY A 746 -41.06 -13.43 -5.27
N ARG A 747 -39.88 -12.97 -4.90
CA ARG A 747 -39.55 -12.46 -3.55
C ARG A 747 -39.67 -10.94 -3.59
N LYS A 748 -40.65 -10.42 -2.84
CA LYS A 748 -40.85 -8.97 -2.66
C LYS A 748 -40.23 -8.53 -1.34
#